data_2fd1faa293b675b94d5783f369ac5c0f
#
_entry.id   2fd1faa293b675b94d5783f369ac5c0f
#
_cell.length_a   1.000
_cell.length_b   1.000
_cell.length_c   1.000
_cell.angle_alpha   90.00
_cell.angle_beta   90.00
_cell.angle_gamma   90.00
#
_symmetry.space_group_name_H-M   'P 1'
#
loop_
_entity.id
_entity.type
_entity.pdbx_description
1 polymer ?
#
loop_
_entity_poly.entity_id
_entity_poly.type
_entity_poly.pdbx_seq_one_letter_code
_entity_poly.pdbx_strand_id
1 'polypeptide(L)'
;MLDSQMPVVGVDVGGTFTDFVYFDGEQLRIYKLLSTRDDPSVALRAGLEALEVAGHAVISHGTTVATNAVLEHAGARVALITTRGFRDLLAIGRQTRPALYRLAFPPRWTPVPNELRFEATERVAATGQVVISLDERAVEAVLDRVVAAGAEALAVCLLFSFANPSHEQTIKRLAEARGLPVSLSSEILPEFREFERASTTALNAYVSPLMARYLQRLTSSPAPPLRGEGSVSPPSLVGKGAGGLGGKGAGGLGEKGAGGLGEKGAAGSGRPLWIMQSSGGILDADAARREAVRTLLSGPAGGATGAFHVAALAGYTRIITFDMGGTSTDVSLADGQIRRTSEGSIEGWPVRVPMIDIHTVGAGGGSIAWADAAGALRVGPRSAGSEPGPACYGRGGREFTVTDANLLLGRLDPGHFLGGRMSLDINAAREAAGRLADRLGLSPLALAEGVIRVANAAMEQAIRVISVERGHDPRDFTLVPFGGAGPMHALDLADALHIGRVLIPRTPGVLSALGLVLADFTVDRSRTLMWPLAETAADALARAAAPLLADARAAVARAGFADDAIRLETALDLRYRGQSFELTVPLDSYDPAAAGRRFHAAHEQRYGYARPDAPVELVNVRATAIGVRPKPAFPQPPPAPSADPRPAQVGETRLAVGGAWPVAAVYERALLLPGHELVGPALVVQEDATTVIPPGWRARVDAWLNLVCERSRHA
;
A
#
# COMPACT_ATOMS: atom_id res chain seq x y z
N MET A 1 8.08 -25.30 -11.40
CA MET A 1 8.39 -24.08 -12.15
C MET A 1 7.09 -23.37 -12.39
N LEU A 2 7.00 -22.10 -12.02
CA LEU A 2 5.82 -21.26 -12.32
C LEU A 2 5.82 -21.03 -13.84
N ASP A 3 4.77 -21.50 -14.52
CA ASP A 3 4.60 -21.31 -15.96
C ASP A 3 4.39 -19.83 -16.27
N SER A 4 5.04 -19.32 -17.32
CA SER A 4 4.92 -17.93 -17.79
C SER A 4 3.49 -17.50 -18.18
N GLN A 5 2.60 -18.47 -18.34
CA GLN A 5 1.19 -18.27 -18.71
C GLN A 5 0.20 -18.52 -17.55
N MET A 6 0.67 -18.67 -16.32
CA MET A 6 -0.23 -18.95 -15.20
C MET A 6 -1.17 -17.78 -14.95
N PRO A 7 -2.49 -17.98 -14.93
CA PRO A 7 -3.46 -16.93 -14.64
C PRO A 7 -3.20 -16.32 -13.25
N VAL A 8 -3.38 -15.00 -13.15
CA VAL A 8 -3.15 -14.26 -11.90
C VAL A 8 -4.36 -13.38 -11.60
N VAL A 9 -4.78 -13.39 -10.36
CA VAL A 9 -5.76 -12.42 -9.86
C VAL A 9 -5.14 -11.55 -8.78
N GLY A 10 -5.19 -10.23 -8.98
CA GLY A 10 -4.89 -9.23 -7.97
C GLY A 10 -6.17 -8.89 -7.21
N VAL A 11 -6.13 -8.96 -5.89
CA VAL A 11 -7.27 -8.63 -5.03
C VAL A 11 -6.82 -7.61 -4.00
N ASP A 12 -7.34 -6.39 -4.10
CA ASP A 12 -7.12 -5.34 -3.09
C ASP A 12 -8.36 -5.17 -2.23
N VAL A 13 -8.23 -5.47 -0.95
CA VAL A 13 -9.31 -5.31 0.03
C VAL A 13 -9.16 -3.98 0.73
N GLY A 14 -9.93 -3.00 0.26
CA GLY A 14 -10.05 -1.69 0.91
C GLY A 14 -11.17 -1.65 1.97
N GLY A 15 -11.25 -0.52 2.69
CA GLY A 15 -12.28 -0.32 3.73
C GLY A 15 -13.72 -0.19 3.20
N THR A 16 -13.89 0.15 1.91
CA THR A 16 -15.21 0.35 1.28
C THR A 16 -15.46 -0.64 0.16
N PHE A 17 -14.48 -0.86 -0.69
CA PHE A 17 -14.56 -1.75 -1.86
C PHE A 17 -13.46 -2.79 -1.82
N THR A 18 -13.74 -3.95 -2.39
CA THR A 18 -12.77 -4.98 -2.74
C THR A 18 -12.64 -4.99 -4.27
N ASP A 19 -11.46 -4.73 -4.74
CA ASP A 19 -11.11 -4.55 -6.14
C ASP A 19 -10.38 -5.79 -6.67
N PHE A 20 -10.78 -6.23 -7.86
CA PHE A 20 -10.23 -7.41 -8.51
C PHE A 20 -9.71 -7.06 -9.89
N VAL A 21 -8.54 -7.55 -10.21
CA VAL A 21 -7.96 -7.55 -11.55
C VAL A 21 -7.52 -8.98 -11.88
N TYR A 22 -8.17 -9.60 -12.83
CA TYR A 22 -7.86 -10.94 -13.27
C TYR A 22 -7.24 -10.94 -14.67
N PHE A 23 -6.07 -11.53 -14.78
CA PHE A 23 -5.39 -11.79 -16.03
C PHE A 23 -5.38 -13.31 -16.26
N ASP A 24 -6.06 -13.76 -17.33
CA ASP A 24 -6.23 -15.20 -17.66
C ASP A 24 -5.13 -15.75 -18.60
N GLY A 25 -4.16 -14.92 -18.96
CA GLY A 25 -3.11 -15.19 -19.94
C GLY A 25 -3.29 -14.39 -21.23
N GLU A 26 -4.50 -13.95 -21.56
CA GLU A 26 -4.84 -13.21 -22.78
C GLU A 26 -5.53 -11.87 -22.48
N GLN A 27 -6.50 -11.88 -21.55
CA GLN A 27 -7.35 -10.72 -21.26
C GLN A 27 -7.25 -10.28 -19.81
N LEU A 28 -7.35 -8.95 -19.62
CA LEU A 28 -7.47 -8.33 -18.32
C LEU A 28 -8.95 -8.05 -18.03
N ARG A 29 -9.51 -8.69 -16.99
CA ARG A 29 -10.86 -8.46 -16.50
C ARG A 29 -10.81 -7.77 -15.15
N ILE A 30 -11.70 -6.81 -14.94
CA ILE A 30 -11.82 -6.08 -13.67
C ILE A 30 -13.19 -6.35 -13.05
N TYR A 31 -13.22 -6.38 -11.73
CA TYR A 31 -14.45 -6.51 -10.97
C TYR A 31 -14.33 -5.77 -9.65
N LYS A 32 -15.42 -5.17 -9.19
CA LYS A 32 -15.46 -4.37 -7.97
C LYS A 32 -16.74 -4.69 -7.20
N LEU A 33 -16.58 -4.97 -5.90
CA LEU A 33 -17.71 -5.19 -5.00
C LEU A 33 -17.48 -4.51 -3.65
N LEU A 34 -18.56 -4.37 -2.86
CA LEU A 34 -18.46 -3.81 -1.51
C LEU A 34 -17.69 -4.76 -0.58
N SER A 35 -16.79 -4.20 0.21
CA SER A 35 -16.06 -4.96 1.22
C SER A 35 -16.97 -5.41 2.35
N THR A 36 -16.74 -6.60 2.88
CA THR A 36 -17.37 -7.13 4.10
C THR A 36 -16.47 -6.83 5.29
N ARG A 37 -16.88 -5.86 6.14
CA ARG A 37 -16.05 -5.36 7.27
C ARG A 37 -15.69 -6.46 8.28
N ASP A 38 -16.66 -7.28 8.65
CA ASP A 38 -16.50 -8.29 9.71
C ASP A 38 -15.62 -9.47 9.25
N ASP A 39 -15.70 -9.84 7.96
CA ASP A 39 -14.87 -10.87 7.37
C ASP A 39 -14.55 -10.56 5.89
N PRO A 40 -13.40 -9.91 5.63
CA PRO A 40 -12.98 -9.58 4.26
C PRO A 40 -12.83 -10.79 3.34
N SER A 41 -12.70 -12.00 3.89
CA SER A 41 -12.60 -13.23 3.09
C SER A 41 -13.89 -13.57 2.33
N VAL A 42 -15.04 -13.07 2.79
CA VAL A 42 -16.33 -13.27 2.12
C VAL A 42 -16.38 -12.53 0.78
N ALA A 43 -16.03 -11.24 0.79
CA ALA A 43 -15.95 -10.43 -0.43
C ALA A 43 -14.92 -11.01 -1.42
N LEU A 44 -13.75 -11.45 -0.92
CA LEU A 44 -12.71 -12.05 -1.76
C LEU A 44 -13.25 -13.30 -2.48
N ARG A 45 -13.89 -14.21 -1.77
CA ARG A 45 -14.45 -15.43 -2.39
C ARG A 45 -15.53 -15.14 -3.42
N ALA A 46 -16.48 -14.25 -3.08
CA ALA A 46 -17.54 -13.85 -3.99
C ALA A 46 -16.99 -13.25 -5.30
N GLY A 47 -15.94 -12.44 -5.23
CA GLY A 47 -15.30 -11.87 -6.41
C GLY A 47 -14.55 -12.89 -7.26
N LEU A 48 -13.87 -13.87 -6.64
CA LEU A 48 -13.23 -14.97 -7.37
C LEU A 48 -14.25 -15.84 -8.11
N GLU A 49 -15.41 -16.09 -7.51
CA GLU A 49 -16.52 -16.82 -8.14
C GLU A 49 -17.12 -16.02 -9.29
N ALA A 50 -17.42 -14.73 -9.09
CA ALA A 50 -18.00 -13.86 -10.12
C ALA A 50 -17.11 -13.70 -11.35
N LEU A 51 -15.79 -13.74 -11.16
CA LEU A 51 -14.81 -13.70 -12.26
C LEU A 51 -14.53 -15.06 -12.88
N GLU A 52 -15.11 -16.14 -12.35
CA GLU A 52 -14.85 -17.54 -12.78
C GLU A 52 -13.34 -17.84 -12.82
N VAL A 53 -12.63 -17.42 -11.76
CA VAL A 53 -11.17 -17.55 -11.70
C VAL A 53 -10.76 -19.02 -11.72
N ALA A 54 -9.88 -19.38 -12.67
CA ALA A 54 -9.38 -20.74 -12.85
C ALA A 54 -8.77 -21.29 -11.55
N GLY A 55 -9.05 -22.56 -11.24
CA GLY A 55 -8.64 -23.19 -9.97
C GLY A 55 -7.13 -23.20 -9.69
N HIS A 56 -6.31 -23.13 -10.75
CA HIS A 56 -4.85 -23.05 -10.66
C HIS A 56 -4.29 -21.62 -10.67
N ALA A 57 -5.15 -20.58 -10.78
CA ALA A 57 -4.71 -19.20 -10.80
C ALA A 57 -4.02 -18.80 -9.48
N VAL A 58 -2.96 -18.01 -9.59
CA VAL A 58 -2.28 -17.40 -8.44
C VAL A 58 -3.10 -16.24 -7.91
N ILE A 59 -3.32 -16.19 -6.61
CA ILE A 59 -3.94 -15.04 -5.93
C ILE A 59 -2.84 -14.14 -5.38
N SER A 60 -2.73 -12.92 -5.90
CA SER A 60 -1.91 -11.84 -5.32
C SER A 60 -2.84 -10.91 -4.53
N HIS A 61 -2.65 -10.86 -3.21
CA HIS A 61 -3.60 -10.20 -2.32
C HIS A 61 -2.97 -9.04 -1.55
N GLY A 62 -3.58 -7.85 -1.66
CA GLY A 62 -3.38 -6.68 -0.81
C GLY A 62 -4.38 -6.69 0.33
N THR A 63 -3.94 -6.45 1.56
CA THR A 63 -4.80 -6.51 2.73
C THR A 63 -4.58 -5.36 3.69
N THR A 64 -5.65 -4.79 4.19
CA THR A 64 -5.63 -3.76 5.24
C THR A 64 -5.70 -4.35 6.66
N VAL A 65 -5.81 -5.68 6.81
CA VAL A 65 -6.01 -6.35 8.12
C VAL A 65 -4.93 -5.96 9.13
N ALA A 66 -3.65 -6.04 8.77
CA ALA A 66 -2.55 -5.67 9.67
C ALA A 66 -2.56 -4.18 10.00
N THR A 67 -2.81 -3.32 9.01
CA THR A 67 -2.85 -1.86 9.18
C THR A 67 -4.03 -1.46 10.07
N ASN A 68 -5.23 -1.97 9.79
CA ASN A 68 -6.43 -1.68 10.58
C ASN A 68 -6.30 -2.18 12.01
N ALA A 69 -5.71 -3.37 12.24
CA ALA A 69 -5.48 -3.89 13.58
C ALA A 69 -4.63 -2.93 14.43
N VAL A 70 -3.65 -2.24 13.84
CA VAL A 70 -2.86 -1.23 14.56
C VAL A 70 -3.65 0.06 14.77
N LEU A 71 -4.33 0.58 13.74
CA LEU A 71 -5.10 1.83 13.79
C LEU A 71 -6.31 1.75 14.73
N GLU A 72 -6.98 0.60 14.78
CA GLU A 72 -8.16 0.36 15.62
C GLU A 72 -7.79 -0.21 17.00
N HIS A 73 -6.50 -0.43 17.28
CA HIS A 73 -5.99 -1.03 18.50
C HIS A 73 -6.60 -2.43 18.79
N ALA A 74 -6.85 -3.20 17.73
CA ALA A 74 -7.55 -4.50 17.75
C ALA A 74 -6.63 -5.72 17.53
N GLY A 75 -5.33 -5.59 17.84
CA GLY A 75 -4.35 -6.67 17.71
C GLY A 75 -4.33 -7.64 18.91
N ALA A 76 -3.38 -8.56 18.90
CA ALA A 76 -3.16 -9.54 19.95
C ALA A 76 -2.65 -8.90 21.25
N ARG A 77 -2.91 -9.52 22.39
CA ARG A 77 -2.33 -9.14 23.67
C ARG A 77 -0.87 -9.62 23.74
N VAL A 78 0.07 -8.71 23.54
CA VAL A 78 1.51 -9.01 23.39
C VAL A 78 2.25 -8.86 24.72
N ALA A 79 3.10 -9.84 25.05
CA ALA A 79 4.16 -9.69 26.05
C ALA A 79 5.51 -9.37 25.35
N LEU A 80 6.38 -8.62 26.03
CA LEU A 80 7.75 -8.36 25.61
C LEU A 80 8.72 -8.96 26.63
N ILE A 81 9.72 -9.71 26.14
CA ILE A 81 10.91 -10.06 26.92
C ILE A 81 12.11 -9.29 26.36
N THR A 82 12.80 -8.58 27.23
CA THR A 82 14.01 -7.82 26.88
C THR A 82 15.14 -8.10 27.90
N THR A 83 16.36 -7.64 27.59
CA THR A 83 17.49 -7.72 28.50
C THR A 83 17.21 -6.98 29.79
N ARG A 84 17.63 -7.51 30.92
CA ARG A 84 17.49 -6.87 32.24
C ARG A 84 18.03 -5.45 32.25
N GLY A 85 17.22 -4.51 32.75
CA GLY A 85 17.47 -3.05 32.77
C GLY A 85 16.91 -2.32 31.56
N PHE A 86 16.23 -3.00 30.61
CA PHE A 86 15.65 -2.40 29.39
C PHE A 86 14.14 -2.53 29.28
N ARG A 87 13.45 -2.90 30.37
CA ARG A 87 11.99 -3.05 30.42
C ARG A 87 11.22 -1.83 29.90
N ASP A 88 11.74 -0.64 30.20
CA ASP A 88 11.05 0.60 29.89
C ASP A 88 11.42 1.20 28.51
N LEU A 89 12.18 0.45 27.70
CA LEU A 89 12.62 0.87 26.36
C LEU A 89 11.49 1.42 25.48
N LEU A 90 10.35 0.71 25.43
CA LEU A 90 9.18 1.15 24.66
C LEU A 90 8.49 2.38 25.28
N ALA A 91 8.53 2.56 26.60
CA ALA A 91 7.96 3.72 27.26
C ALA A 91 8.81 4.97 27.06
N ILE A 92 10.14 4.83 27.18
CA ILE A 92 11.10 5.90 27.00
C ILE A 92 11.11 6.37 25.54
N GLY A 93 11.18 5.44 24.59
CA GLY A 93 11.25 5.73 23.16
C GLY A 93 12.39 6.69 22.83
N ARG A 94 12.15 7.60 21.89
CA ARG A 94 13.10 8.65 21.51
C ARG A 94 12.98 9.95 22.31
N GLN A 95 12.06 10.00 23.30
CA GLN A 95 11.78 11.19 24.13
C GLN A 95 11.45 12.46 23.32
N THR A 96 11.05 12.32 22.07
CA THR A 96 10.61 13.42 21.23
C THR A 96 9.20 13.84 21.61
N ARG A 97 8.97 15.16 21.74
CA ARG A 97 7.63 15.70 22.02
C ARG A 97 6.75 15.57 20.78
N PRO A 98 5.52 15.00 20.88
CA PRO A 98 4.60 14.95 19.75
C PRO A 98 4.15 16.33 19.24
N ALA A 99 4.17 17.34 20.11
CA ALA A 99 3.91 18.74 19.77
C ALA A 99 4.74 19.67 20.66
N LEU A 100 5.47 20.60 20.05
CA LEU A 100 6.43 21.49 20.74
C LEU A 100 5.79 22.37 21.80
N TYR A 101 4.55 22.84 21.57
CA TYR A 101 3.86 23.83 22.41
C TYR A 101 2.77 23.24 23.32
N ARG A 102 2.73 21.92 23.52
CA ARG A 102 1.85 21.26 24.50
C ARG A 102 2.65 20.86 25.74
N LEU A 103 2.13 21.19 26.92
CA LEU A 103 2.75 20.81 28.21
C LEU A 103 2.29 19.44 28.71
N ALA A 104 1.09 19.02 28.34
CA ALA A 104 0.52 17.72 28.69
C ALA A 104 0.08 16.97 27.44
N PHE A 105 0.35 15.67 27.40
CA PHE A 105 -0.07 14.75 26.34
C PHE A 105 -0.94 13.66 26.94
N PRO A 106 -1.99 13.21 26.20
CA PRO A 106 -2.68 12.00 26.59
C PRO A 106 -1.70 10.81 26.60
N PRO A 107 -1.92 9.80 27.41
CA PRO A 107 -1.14 8.58 27.36
C PRO A 107 -1.12 8.03 25.93
N ARG A 108 0.08 7.75 25.42
CA ARG A 108 0.23 7.14 24.10
C ARG A 108 -0.21 5.68 24.18
N TRP A 109 -1.02 5.25 23.22
CA TRP A 109 -1.28 3.82 23.03
C TRP A 109 0.04 3.06 22.85
N THR A 110 0.10 1.83 23.34
CA THR A 110 1.29 0.96 23.22
C THR A 110 0.88 -0.45 22.82
N PRO A 111 1.60 -1.08 21.86
CA PRO A 111 1.34 -2.46 21.47
C PRO A 111 1.65 -3.46 22.59
N VAL A 112 2.44 -3.05 23.60
CA VAL A 112 2.78 -3.87 24.76
C VAL A 112 2.47 -3.11 26.04
N PRO A 113 1.41 -3.49 26.81
CA PRO A 113 1.11 -2.91 28.11
C PRO A 113 2.26 -3.07 29.10
N ASN A 114 2.36 -2.15 30.07
CA ASN A 114 3.47 -2.12 31.03
C ASN A 114 3.59 -3.41 31.85
N GLU A 115 2.45 -3.98 32.23
CA GLU A 115 2.35 -5.22 33.03
C GLU A 115 2.81 -6.47 32.23
N LEU A 116 2.88 -6.37 30.91
CA LEU A 116 3.32 -7.46 30.01
C LEU A 116 4.77 -7.29 29.53
N ARG A 117 5.56 -6.42 30.16
CA ARG A 117 6.99 -6.26 29.88
C ARG A 117 7.82 -6.98 30.92
N PHE A 118 8.60 -7.93 30.44
CA PHE A 118 9.43 -8.82 31.26
C PHE A 118 10.89 -8.68 30.90
N GLU A 119 11.76 -9.13 31.79
CA GLU A 119 13.21 -9.05 31.62
C GLU A 119 13.82 -10.45 31.72
N ALA A 120 14.84 -10.72 30.89
CA ALA A 120 15.73 -11.87 30.99
C ALA A 120 17.10 -11.42 31.48
N THR A 121 17.65 -12.15 32.44
CA THR A 121 19.03 -11.93 32.91
C THR A 121 19.98 -12.58 31.93
N GLU A 122 20.53 -11.79 31.04
CA GLU A 122 21.50 -12.18 30.02
C GLU A 122 22.27 -10.94 29.55
N ARG A 123 23.39 -11.12 28.87
CA ARG A 123 24.08 -10.03 28.18
C ARG A 123 24.93 -10.57 27.03
N VAL A 124 24.70 -10.01 25.83
CA VAL A 124 25.59 -10.11 24.68
C VAL A 124 26.29 -8.79 24.48
N ALA A 125 27.59 -8.79 24.15
CA ALA A 125 28.36 -7.61 23.79
C ALA A 125 28.13 -7.21 22.33
N ALA A 126 28.54 -5.99 21.96
CA ALA A 126 28.46 -5.51 20.56
C ALA A 126 29.25 -6.38 19.57
N THR A 127 30.26 -7.11 20.04
CA THR A 127 31.05 -8.08 19.26
C THR A 127 30.34 -9.42 19.03
N GLY A 128 29.16 -9.63 19.64
CA GLY A 128 28.44 -10.91 19.63
C GLY A 128 28.93 -11.89 20.72
N GLN A 129 29.92 -11.52 21.54
CA GLN A 129 30.39 -12.36 22.65
C GLN A 129 29.34 -12.38 23.77
N VAL A 130 29.08 -13.56 24.30
CA VAL A 130 28.23 -13.75 25.49
C VAL A 130 28.98 -13.30 26.72
N VAL A 131 28.50 -12.28 27.41
CA VAL A 131 29.05 -11.72 28.67
C VAL A 131 28.34 -12.34 29.88
N ILE A 132 27.03 -12.50 29.80
CA ILE A 132 26.20 -13.18 30.79
C ILE A 132 25.35 -14.19 30.05
N SER A 133 25.54 -15.48 30.39
CA SER A 133 24.75 -16.56 29.79
C SER A 133 23.29 -16.50 30.22
N LEU A 134 22.39 -16.89 29.34
CA LEU A 134 20.97 -17.01 29.61
C LEU A 134 20.73 -18.22 30.55
N ASP A 135 20.01 -18.00 31.65
CA ASP A 135 19.53 -19.07 32.50
C ASP A 135 18.17 -19.57 32.01
N GLU A 136 18.12 -20.77 31.44
CA GLU A 136 16.89 -21.33 30.89
C GLU A 136 15.79 -21.50 31.95
N ARG A 137 16.13 -21.90 33.21
CA ARG A 137 15.14 -22.04 34.29
C ARG A 137 14.53 -20.69 34.68
N ALA A 138 15.34 -19.64 34.73
CA ALA A 138 14.83 -18.30 34.99
C ALA A 138 13.91 -17.83 33.85
N VAL A 139 14.22 -18.17 32.60
CA VAL A 139 13.38 -17.88 31.42
C VAL A 139 12.06 -18.66 31.50
N GLU A 140 12.08 -19.94 31.87
CA GLU A 140 10.85 -20.74 32.05
C GLU A 140 9.91 -20.09 33.06
N ALA A 141 10.42 -19.65 34.22
CA ALA A 141 9.64 -18.94 35.21
C ALA A 141 9.06 -17.60 34.69
N VAL A 142 9.79 -16.89 33.83
CA VAL A 142 9.29 -15.69 33.14
C VAL A 142 8.16 -16.05 32.17
N LEU A 143 8.33 -17.10 31.36
CA LEU A 143 7.35 -17.55 30.39
C LEU A 143 6.05 -18.03 31.07
N ASP A 144 6.15 -18.71 32.22
CA ASP A 144 4.97 -19.11 33.01
C ASP A 144 4.17 -17.87 33.49
N ARG A 145 4.85 -16.78 33.87
CA ARG A 145 4.23 -15.50 34.19
C ARG A 145 3.59 -14.83 32.96
N VAL A 146 4.24 -14.93 31.80
CA VAL A 146 3.70 -14.42 30.50
C VAL A 146 2.38 -15.11 30.17
N VAL A 147 2.35 -16.46 30.29
CA VAL A 147 1.13 -17.25 30.06
C VAL A 147 0.06 -16.92 31.09
N ALA A 148 0.40 -16.88 32.39
CA ALA A 148 -0.53 -16.54 33.47
C ALA A 148 -1.13 -15.13 33.32
N ALA A 149 -0.39 -14.19 32.71
CA ALA A 149 -0.87 -12.84 32.42
C ALA A 149 -1.79 -12.79 31.18
N GLY A 150 -2.08 -13.91 30.52
CA GLY A 150 -2.96 -13.99 29.36
C GLY A 150 -2.41 -13.37 28.08
N ALA A 151 -1.08 -13.42 27.88
CA ALA A 151 -0.49 -13.00 26.63
C ALA A 151 -0.84 -14.00 25.51
N GLU A 152 -1.21 -13.48 24.33
CA GLU A 152 -1.57 -14.24 23.12
C GLU A 152 -0.39 -14.37 22.15
N ALA A 153 0.62 -13.52 22.29
CA ALA A 153 1.85 -13.55 21.51
C ALA A 153 3.02 -12.97 22.30
N LEU A 154 4.23 -13.37 21.93
CA LEU A 154 5.46 -12.95 22.58
C LEU A 154 6.37 -12.22 21.57
N ALA A 155 6.82 -11.02 21.93
CA ALA A 155 7.93 -10.34 21.31
C ALA A 155 9.20 -10.55 22.15
N VAL A 156 10.32 -10.88 21.53
CA VAL A 156 11.62 -10.97 22.20
C VAL A 156 12.59 -10.00 21.53
N CYS A 157 13.16 -9.09 22.31
CA CYS A 157 14.13 -8.12 21.83
C CYS A 157 15.27 -7.95 22.84
N LEU A 158 16.34 -8.72 22.66
CA LEU A 158 17.53 -8.67 23.50
C LEU A 158 18.59 -7.74 22.93
N LEU A 159 19.44 -7.17 23.78
CA LEU A 159 20.54 -6.34 23.32
C LEU A 159 21.52 -7.16 22.48
N PHE A 160 21.96 -6.57 21.36
CA PHE A 160 22.88 -7.16 20.40
C PHE A 160 22.51 -8.55 19.86
N SER A 161 21.25 -8.96 19.94
CA SER A 161 20.78 -10.21 19.35
C SER A 161 20.96 -10.27 17.82
N PHE A 162 21.06 -9.12 17.15
CA PHE A 162 21.43 -9.05 15.74
C PHE A 162 22.88 -9.50 15.45
N ALA A 163 23.77 -9.44 16.45
CA ALA A 163 25.14 -9.95 16.37
C ALA A 163 25.24 -11.41 16.82
N ASN A 164 24.44 -11.81 17.83
CA ASN A 164 24.37 -13.20 18.30
C ASN A 164 22.93 -13.52 18.76
N PRO A 165 22.14 -14.28 17.95
CA PRO A 165 20.74 -14.56 18.23
C PRO A 165 20.51 -15.74 19.20
N SER A 166 21.55 -16.42 19.72
CA SER A 166 21.43 -17.68 20.45
C SER A 166 20.47 -17.62 21.65
N HIS A 167 20.49 -16.50 22.42
CA HIS A 167 19.61 -16.33 23.56
C HIS A 167 18.15 -16.14 23.14
N GLU A 168 17.89 -15.36 22.09
CA GLU A 168 16.52 -15.22 21.55
C GLU A 168 15.98 -16.55 21.02
N GLN A 169 16.81 -17.33 20.31
CA GLN A 169 16.42 -18.65 19.80
C GLN A 169 16.09 -19.63 20.93
N THR A 170 16.84 -19.58 22.04
CA THR A 170 16.53 -20.37 23.24
C THR A 170 15.16 -19.98 23.84
N ILE A 171 14.89 -18.67 23.97
CA ILE A 171 13.60 -18.19 24.47
C ILE A 171 12.47 -18.64 23.55
N LYS A 172 12.65 -18.54 22.21
CA LYS A 172 11.67 -19.01 21.22
C LYS A 172 11.32 -20.47 21.43
N ARG A 173 12.32 -21.33 21.48
CA ARG A 173 12.12 -22.79 21.71
C ARG A 173 11.29 -23.07 22.98
N LEU A 174 11.61 -22.39 24.08
CA LEU A 174 10.89 -22.56 25.35
C LEU A 174 9.46 -22.01 25.34
N ALA A 175 9.22 -20.90 24.60
CA ALA A 175 7.91 -20.28 24.47
C ALA A 175 6.99 -21.08 23.52
N GLU A 176 7.53 -21.56 22.39
CA GLU A 176 6.79 -22.41 21.44
C GLU A 176 6.33 -23.73 22.08
N ALA A 177 7.15 -24.30 22.98
CA ALA A 177 6.75 -25.46 23.77
C ALA A 177 5.53 -25.21 24.70
N ARG A 178 5.22 -23.94 24.97
CA ARG A 178 4.01 -23.49 25.72
C ARG A 178 2.87 -23.05 24.80
N GLY A 179 3.02 -23.20 23.49
CA GLY A 179 2.02 -22.81 22.49
C GLY A 179 1.94 -21.30 22.22
N LEU A 180 2.92 -20.51 22.65
CA LEU A 180 2.97 -19.07 22.40
C LEU A 180 3.61 -18.80 21.02
N PRO A 181 2.93 -18.06 20.12
CA PRO A 181 3.55 -17.51 18.93
C PRO A 181 4.64 -16.51 19.32
N VAL A 182 5.82 -16.59 18.69
CA VAL A 182 6.98 -15.77 19.05
C VAL A 182 7.47 -14.97 17.85
N SER A 183 7.75 -13.69 18.08
CA SER A 183 8.50 -12.83 17.15
C SER A 183 9.85 -12.48 17.77
N LEU A 184 10.95 -12.89 17.10
CA LEU A 184 12.30 -12.55 17.53
C LEU A 184 12.82 -11.31 16.80
N SER A 185 13.44 -10.39 17.53
CA SER A 185 14.04 -9.21 16.92
C SER A 185 15.18 -9.55 15.95
N SER A 186 15.90 -10.62 16.21
CA SER A 186 16.97 -11.14 15.34
C SER A 186 16.46 -11.75 14.02
N GLU A 187 15.16 -12.10 13.94
CA GLU A 187 14.51 -12.59 12.70
C GLU A 187 13.78 -11.47 11.97
N ILE A 188 13.05 -10.62 12.71
CA ILE A 188 12.18 -9.57 12.12
C ILE A 188 13.00 -8.36 11.66
N LEU A 189 13.96 -7.91 12.48
CA LEU A 189 14.81 -6.76 12.19
C LEU A 189 16.21 -6.96 12.79
N PRO A 190 17.12 -7.69 12.12
CA PRO A 190 18.48 -7.94 12.62
C PRO A 190 19.40 -6.72 12.44
N GLU A 191 18.93 -5.56 12.93
CA GLU A 191 19.63 -4.29 12.81
C GLU A 191 19.85 -3.68 14.21
N PHE A 192 20.81 -2.75 14.32
CA PHE A 192 21.00 -1.97 15.53
C PHE A 192 19.80 -1.05 15.82
N ARG A 193 19.83 -0.24 16.88
CA ARG A 193 18.75 0.65 17.37
C ARG A 193 17.65 -0.12 18.09
N GLU A 194 17.87 -0.29 19.38
CA GLU A 194 17.05 -1.13 20.26
C GLU A 194 15.58 -0.72 20.26
N PHE A 195 15.26 0.59 20.21
CA PHE A 195 13.89 1.06 20.26
C PHE A 195 13.11 0.70 18.98
N GLU A 196 13.67 1.00 17.81
CA GLU A 196 13.04 0.67 16.53
C GLU A 196 12.91 -0.84 16.35
N ARG A 197 13.92 -1.60 16.79
CA ARG A 197 13.90 -3.05 16.75
C ARG A 197 12.81 -3.62 17.65
N ALA A 198 12.74 -3.15 18.91
CA ALA A 198 11.70 -3.57 19.86
C ALA A 198 10.29 -3.17 19.38
N SER A 199 10.12 -1.96 18.84
CA SER A 199 8.86 -1.48 18.28
C SER A 199 8.39 -2.34 17.11
N THR A 200 9.26 -2.58 16.12
CA THR A 200 8.95 -3.37 14.94
C THR A 200 8.61 -4.82 15.31
N THR A 201 9.38 -5.42 16.24
CA THR A 201 9.13 -6.79 16.72
C THR A 201 7.83 -6.89 17.51
N ALA A 202 7.53 -5.91 18.36
CA ALA A 202 6.29 -5.85 19.12
C ALA A 202 5.07 -5.69 18.20
N LEU A 203 5.16 -4.83 17.18
CA LEU A 203 4.11 -4.67 16.17
C LEU A 203 3.93 -5.95 15.36
N ASN A 204 5.03 -6.64 15.02
CA ASN A 204 4.92 -7.96 14.36
C ASN A 204 4.16 -8.95 15.22
N ALA A 205 4.53 -9.10 16.50
CA ALA A 205 3.82 -9.98 17.44
C ALA A 205 2.35 -9.58 17.62
N TYR A 206 2.06 -8.28 17.54
CA TYR A 206 0.71 -7.72 17.67
C TYR A 206 -0.20 -8.09 16.50
N VAL A 207 0.31 -8.11 15.27
CA VAL A 207 -0.51 -8.35 14.07
C VAL A 207 -0.46 -9.79 13.56
N SER A 208 0.62 -10.55 13.84
CA SER A 208 0.84 -11.90 13.29
C SER A 208 -0.26 -12.91 13.62
N PRO A 209 -0.83 -12.99 14.85
CA PRO A 209 -1.91 -13.91 15.14
C PRO A 209 -3.19 -13.62 14.35
N LEU A 210 -3.50 -12.34 14.08
CA LEU A 210 -4.63 -11.94 13.27
C LEU A 210 -4.40 -12.33 11.79
N MET A 211 -3.22 -12.00 11.28
CA MET A 211 -2.84 -12.37 9.91
C MET A 211 -2.85 -13.88 9.70
N ALA A 212 -2.36 -14.65 10.66
CA ALA A 212 -2.39 -16.11 10.59
C ALA A 212 -3.82 -16.66 10.47
N ARG A 213 -4.73 -16.19 11.33
CA ARG A 213 -6.16 -16.57 11.30
C ARG A 213 -6.82 -16.15 9.98
N TYR A 214 -6.56 -14.92 9.52
CA TYR A 214 -7.09 -14.40 8.27
C TYR A 214 -6.61 -15.23 7.07
N LEU A 215 -5.31 -15.45 6.92
CA LEU A 215 -4.75 -16.22 5.82
C LEU A 215 -5.16 -17.69 5.87
N GLN A 216 -5.35 -18.26 7.06
CA GLN A 216 -5.90 -19.61 7.22
C GLN A 216 -7.32 -19.71 6.65
N ARG A 217 -8.20 -18.74 6.93
CA ARG A 217 -9.57 -18.70 6.38
C ARG A 217 -9.57 -18.61 4.84
N LEU A 218 -8.59 -17.92 4.24
CA LEU A 218 -8.46 -17.83 2.80
C LEU A 218 -8.00 -19.15 2.15
N THR A 219 -7.22 -19.95 2.87
CA THR A 219 -6.62 -21.18 2.33
C THR A 219 -7.40 -22.47 2.64
N SER A 220 -8.30 -22.48 3.66
CA SER A 220 -8.85 -23.69 4.25
C SER A 220 -10.32 -24.00 3.95
N SER A 221 -11.06 -23.22 3.13
CA SER A 221 -12.50 -23.51 2.89
C SER A 221 -12.91 -23.49 1.42
N PRO A 222 -13.65 -24.52 0.95
CA PRO A 222 -14.62 -24.32 -0.11
C PRO A 222 -15.75 -23.44 0.42
N ALA A 223 -16.23 -22.49 -0.41
CA ALA A 223 -17.28 -21.56 -0.03
C ALA A 223 -18.57 -22.30 0.40
N PRO A 224 -19.24 -21.94 1.53
CA PRO A 224 -20.61 -22.34 1.71
C PRO A 224 -21.47 -21.66 0.65
N PRO A 225 -22.49 -22.34 0.09
CA PRO A 225 -23.40 -21.73 -0.86
C PRO A 225 -24.11 -20.55 -0.19
N LEU A 226 -24.04 -19.39 -0.83
CA LEU A 226 -24.80 -18.20 -0.41
C LEU A 226 -26.29 -18.57 -0.48
N ARG A 227 -26.94 -18.76 0.67
CA ARG A 227 -28.41 -18.84 0.73
C ARG A 227 -28.94 -17.43 0.53
N GLY A 228 -29.64 -17.32 -0.58
CA GLY A 228 -30.49 -16.31 -1.15
C GLY A 228 -30.87 -15.07 -0.36
N GLU A 229 -30.65 -13.94 -1.07
CA GLU A 229 -31.76 -13.07 -1.46
C GLU A 229 -31.19 -12.13 -2.53
N GLY A 230 -31.76 -12.15 -3.73
CA GLY A 230 -31.43 -11.23 -4.80
C GLY A 230 -30.31 -11.69 -5.73
N SER A 231 -30.61 -12.60 -6.64
CA SER A 231 -29.76 -12.86 -7.81
C SER A 231 -29.72 -11.62 -8.70
N VAL A 232 -28.71 -10.78 -8.54
CA VAL A 232 -28.33 -9.81 -9.56
C VAL A 232 -27.34 -10.50 -10.47
N SER A 233 -27.82 -10.92 -11.65
CA SER A 233 -26.97 -11.44 -12.72
C SER A 233 -25.91 -10.39 -13.07
N PRO A 234 -24.63 -10.77 -13.25
CA PRO A 234 -23.60 -9.83 -13.66
C PRO A 234 -23.90 -9.31 -15.07
N PRO A 235 -23.77 -8.01 -15.33
CA PRO A 235 -23.86 -7.48 -16.68
C PRO A 235 -22.67 -8.01 -17.49
N SER A 236 -22.96 -8.71 -18.59
CA SER A 236 -21.98 -9.22 -19.55
C SER A 236 -21.28 -8.07 -20.25
N LEU A 237 -20.01 -7.81 -19.90
CA LEU A 237 -19.09 -6.98 -20.68
C LEU A 237 -18.43 -7.81 -21.80
N VAL A 238 -19.26 -8.38 -22.69
CA VAL A 238 -18.78 -8.93 -23.95
C VAL A 238 -19.49 -8.18 -25.06
N GLY A 239 -18.73 -7.47 -25.87
CA GLY A 239 -19.18 -6.92 -27.12
C GLY A 239 -19.74 -8.05 -28.00
N LYS A 240 -20.97 -7.86 -28.49
CA LYS A 240 -21.64 -8.79 -29.37
C LYS A 240 -20.85 -8.99 -30.68
N GLY A 241 -20.21 -10.15 -30.78
CA GLY A 241 -19.80 -10.74 -32.05
C GLY A 241 -20.68 -11.98 -32.30
N ALA A 242 -21.40 -11.99 -33.40
CA ALA A 242 -22.42 -12.97 -33.77
C ALA A 242 -21.86 -14.31 -34.21
N GLY A 243 -22.60 -15.38 -33.98
CA GLY A 243 -22.54 -16.69 -34.68
C GLY A 243 -22.33 -17.88 -33.72
N GLY A 244 -23.27 -18.64 -33.37
CA GLY A 244 -24.11 -19.61 -33.97
C GLY A 244 -23.75 -21.05 -33.63
N LEU A 245 -24.75 -21.85 -33.13
CA LEU A 245 -24.87 -23.34 -33.14
C LEU A 245 -23.97 -24.10 -32.13
N GLY A 246 -24.44 -24.87 -31.16
CA GLY A 246 -25.42 -25.92 -31.19
C GLY A 246 -24.79 -27.24 -30.76
N GLY A 247 -25.26 -27.96 -29.72
CA GLY A 247 -24.87 -29.34 -29.51
C GLY A 247 -24.95 -29.87 -28.08
N LYS A 248 -25.92 -30.72 -27.86
CA LYS A 248 -26.26 -31.48 -26.66
C LYS A 248 -25.25 -32.58 -26.33
N GLY A 249 -25.13 -32.97 -25.06
CA GLY A 249 -24.59 -34.25 -24.67
C GLY A 249 -24.49 -34.48 -23.17
N ALA A 250 -25.40 -35.29 -22.65
CA ALA A 250 -25.44 -35.75 -21.25
C ALA A 250 -24.69 -37.09 -21.06
N GLY A 251 -24.33 -37.37 -19.81
CA GLY A 251 -23.96 -38.70 -19.29
C GLY A 251 -22.60 -38.71 -18.59
N GLY A 252 -22.50 -39.13 -17.34
CA GLY A 252 -22.75 -40.32 -16.72
C GLY A 252 -21.81 -40.50 -15.50
N LEU A 253 -22.32 -40.96 -14.42
CA LEU A 253 -21.73 -41.27 -13.11
C LEU A 253 -20.64 -42.34 -13.15
N GLY A 254 -19.66 -42.27 -12.23
CA GLY A 254 -18.74 -43.34 -11.91
C GLY A 254 -18.00 -43.14 -10.61
N GLU A 255 -18.51 -43.78 -9.53
CA GLU A 255 -17.78 -43.97 -8.24
C GLU A 255 -16.71 -45.06 -8.39
N LYS A 256 -15.58 -44.91 -7.67
CA LYS A 256 -14.94 -45.87 -6.76
C LYS A 256 -13.43 -45.68 -6.62
N GLY A 257 -12.97 -45.76 -5.37
CA GLY A 257 -11.65 -46.28 -5.06
C GLY A 257 -10.92 -45.57 -3.93
N ALA A 258 -11.16 -46.01 -2.69
CA ALA A 258 -10.32 -45.67 -1.56
C ALA A 258 -9.00 -46.48 -1.57
N GLY A 259 -7.88 -45.84 -1.21
CA GLY A 259 -6.62 -46.57 -1.01
C GLY A 259 -5.43 -45.67 -0.64
N GLY A 260 -4.95 -45.78 0.57
CA GLY A 260 -3.55 -45.60 0.89
C GLY A 260 -3.08 -44.22 1.39
N LEU A 261 -3.11 -44.02 2.70
CA LEU A 261 -2.41 -42.98 3.43
C LEU A 261 -0.90 -43.20 3.37
N GLY A 262 -0.18 -42.31 2.69
CA GLY A 262 1.25 -42.11 2.83
C GLY A 262 1.48 -40.66 3.26
N GLU A 263 2.02 -40.48 4.46
CA GLU A 263 2.46 -39.17 4.96
C GLU A 263 3.49 -38.53 4.03
N LYS A 264 3.03 -37.62 3.19
CA LYS A 264 3.86 -36.57 2.58
C LYS A 264 3.18 -35.25 2.90
N GLY A 265 3.97 -34.29 3.39
CA GLY A 265 3.56 -33.02 3.94
C GLY A 265 2.35 -32.41 3.23
N ALA A 266 1.40 -31.95 3.98
CA ALA A 266 0.15 -31.36 3.55
C ALA A 266 0.37 -30.18 2.60
N ALA A 267 0.55 -30.45 1.31
CA ALA A 267 0.24 -29.55 0.24
C ALA A 267 -1.29 -29.58 0.13
N GLY A 268 -1.95 -28.70 0.88
CA GLY A 268 -3.38 -28.45 0.70
C GLY A 268 -3.62 -28.10 -0.78
N SER A 269 -4.69 -28.62 -1.35
CA SER A 269 -5.17 -28.39 -2.72
C SER A 269 -5.63 -26.92 -2.92
N GLY A 270 -4.88 -25.95 -2.44
CA GLY A 270 -5.18 -24.51 -2.49
C GLY A 270 -4.38 -23.81 -3.58
N ARG A 271 -5.03 -22.83 -4.20
CA ARG A 271 -4.39 -21.88 -5.12
C ARG A 271 -3.18 -21.22 -4.42
N PRO A 272 -2.05 -21.00 -5.13
CA PRO A 272 -0.94 -20.23 -4.57
C PRO A 272 -1.41 -18.85 -4.12
N LEU A 273 -1.19 -18.51 -2.86
CA LEU A 273 -1.58 -17.24 -2.25
C LEU A 273 -0.34 -16.42 -1.95
N TRP A 274 -0.21 -15.28 -2.58
CA TRP A 274 0.85 -14.31 -2.35
C TRP A 274 0.28 -13.03 -1.76
N ILE A 275 1.02 -12.43 -0.84
CA ILE A 275 0.59 -11.26 -0.10
C ILE A 275 1.51 -10.08 -0.43
N MET A 276 0.91 -8.93 -0.68
CA MET A 276 1.64 -7.69 -0.94
C MET A 276 2.40 -7.22 0.29
N GLN A 277 3.63 -6.80 0.07
CA GLN A 277 4.46 -6.17 1.07
C GLN A 277 4.42 -4.65 0.99
N SER A 278 4.75 -3.99 2.09
CA SER A 278 5.01 -2.54 2.16
C SER A 278 6.06 -2.06 1.15
N SER A 279 7.01 -2.94 0.77
CA SER A 279 8.09 -2.66 -0.19
C SER A 279 7.68 -2.62 -1.65
N GLY A 280 6.41 -2.97 -1.96
CA GLY A 280 5.91 -3.06 -3.34
C GLY A 280 6.15 -4.41 -4.02
N GLY A 281 6.77 -5.37 -3.33
CA GLY A 281 6.87 -6.76 -3.76
C GLY A 281 5.79 -7.65 -3.13
N ILE A 282 5.77 -8.91 -3.52
CA ILE A 282 4.92 -9.94 -2.91
C ILE A 282 5.76 -10.99 -2.21
N LEU A 283 5.16 -11.67 -1.22
CA LEU A 283 5.74 -12.80 -0.48
C LEU A 283 4.71 -13.91 -0.34
N ASP A 284 5.14 -15.11 0.00
CA ASP A 284 4.23 -16.23 0.25
C ASP A 284 3.44 -16.05 1.56
N ALA A 285 2.29 -16.75 1.65
CA ALA A 285 1.39 -16.64 2.79
C ALA A 285 2.04 -17.07 4.11
N ASP A 286 2.99 -18.01 4.11
CA ASP A 286 3.67 -18.46 5.33
C ASP A 286 4.67 -17.43 5.84
N ALA A 287 5.41 -16.77 4.93
CA ALA A 287 6.23 -15.62 5.28
C ALA A 287 5.36 -14.46 5.81
N ALA A 288 4.20 -14.18 5.17
CA ALA A 288 3.27 -13.15 5.63
C ALA A 288 2.69 -13.43 7.03
N ARG A 289 2.54 -14.69 7.43
CA ARG A 289 2.13 -15.07 8.81
C ARG A 289 3.23 -14.77 9.82
N ARG A 290 4.49 -15.05 9.48
CA ARG A 290 5.64 -14.85 10.38
C ARG A 290 6.09 -13.39 10.45
N GLU A 291 6.10 -12.72 9.32
CA GLU A 291 6.62 -11.36 9.13
C GLU A 291 5.47 -10.38 8.78
N ALA A 292 4.35 -10.48 9.51
CA ALA A 292 3.11 -9.73 9.22
C ALA A 292 3.32 -8.21 9.22
N VAL A 293 4.29 -7.69 9.95
CA VAL A 293 4.68 -6.27 9.93
C VAL A 293 5.07 -5.77 8.52
N ARG A 294 5.54 -6.65 7.64
CA ARG A 294 5.87 -6.33 6.24
C ARG A 294 4.64 -6.10 5.36
N THR A 295 3.44 -6.43 5.83
CA THR A 295 2.18 -6.23 5.09
C THR A 295 1.47 -4.93 5.43
N LEU A 296 2.02 -4.14 6.34
CA LEU A 296 1.51 -2.81 6.67
C LEU A 296 1.53 -1.90 5.44
N LEU A 297 0.44 -1.15 5.19
CA LEU A 297 0.32 -0.25 4.03
C LEU A 297 0.48 -0.95 2.66
N SER A 298 0.09 -2.24 2.55
CA SER A 298 0.23 -3.02 1.32
C SER A 298 -0.67 -2.54 0.17
N GLY A 299 -1.87 -2.01 0.45
CA GLY A 299 -2.77 -1.44 -0.57
C GLY A 299 -2.13 -0.26 -1.31
N PRO A 300 -1.72 0.82 -0.60
CA PRO A 300 -0.99 1.94 -1.21
C PRO A 300 0.28 1.52 -1.96
N ALA A 301 1.01 0.50 -1.46
CA ALA A 301 2.19 -0.03 -2.15
C ALA A 301 1.84 -0.69 -3.48
N GLY A 302 0.70 -1.41 -3.55
CA GLY A 302 0.15 -1.95 -4.81
C GLY A 302 -0.17 -0.83 -5.79
N GLY A 303 -0.85 0.22 -5.34
CA GLY A 303 -1.19 1.38 -6.15
C GLY A 303 0.03 2.07 -6.75
N ALA A 304 1.05 2.35 -5.94
CA ALA A 304 2.31 2.94 -6.41
C ALA A 304 3.02 2.06 -7.44
N THR A 305 3.03 0.73 -7.23
CA THR A 305 3.62 -0.25 -8.17
C THR A 305 2.85 -0.26 -9.50
N GLY A 306 1.52 -0.27 -9.46
CA GLY A 306 0.66 -0.21 -10.65
C GLY A 306 0.83 1.09 -11.42
N ALA A 307 0.84 2.23 -10.71
CA ALA A 307 1.01 3.55 -11.29
C ALA A 307 2.36 3.70 -12.01
N PHE A 308 3.44 3.24 -11.36
CA PHE A 308 4.78 3.29 -11.97
C PHE A 308 4.85 2.43 -13.23
N HIS A 309 4.30 1.22 -13.20
CA HIS A 309 4.30 0.34 -14.37
C HIS A 309 3.53 0.94 -15.56
N VAL A 310 2.31 1.42 -15.32
CA VAL A 310 1.47 2.04 -16.36
C VAL A 310 2.14 3.30 -16.94
N ALA A 311 2.73 4.13 -16.09
CA ALA A 311 3.43 5.32 -16.53
C ALA A 311 4.70 4.98 -17.33
N ALA A 312 5.47 3.97 -16.90
CA ALA A 312 6.68 3.51 -17.61
C ALA A 312 6.36 2.96 -19.00
N LEU A 313 5.24 2.21 -19.15
CA LEU A 313 4.76 1.77 -20.47
C LEU A 313 4.45 2.96 -21.40
N ALA A 314 3.92 4.05 -20.86
CA ALA A 314 3.66 5.29 -21.57
C ALA A 314 4.91 6.17 -21.77
N GLY A 315 6.09 5.72 -21.31
CA GLY A 315 7.38 6.44 -21.44
C GLY A 315 7.67 7.43 -20.32
N TYR A 316 6.91 7.42 -19.22
CA TYR A 316 7.08 8.31 -18.08
C TYR A 316 7.64 7.56 -16.88
N THR A 317 8.91 7.78 -16.54
CA THR A 317 9.61 7.13 -15.40
C THR A 317 9.83 8.06 -14.22
N ARG A 318 9.63 9.38 -14.39
CA ARG A 318 9.62 10.38 -13.32
C ARG A 318 8.20 10.77 -13.01
N ILE A 319 7.65 10.18 -11.94
CA ILE A 319 6.23 10.33 -11.59
C ILE A 319 6.03 10.68 -10.13
N ILE A 320 4.95 11.41 -9.85
CA ILE A 320 4.35 11.52 -8.53
C ILE A 320 3.03 10.78 -8.58
N THR A 321 2.87 9.77 -7.73
CA THR A 321 1.61 9.04 -7.61
C THR A 321 0.68 9.75 -6.65
N PHE A 322 -0.62 9.66 -6.92
CA PHE A 322 -1.65 10.34 -6.13
C PHE A 322 -2.89 9.44 -6.07
N ASP A 323 -3.02 8.69 -4.97
CA ASP A 323 -4.17 7.81 -4.69
C ASP A 323 -5.16 8.51 -3.78
N MET A 324 -6.33 8.86 -4.29
CA MET A 324 -7.40 9.40 -3.46
C MET A 324 -8.57 8.44 -3.39
N GLY A 325 -8.70 7.81 -2.24
CA GLY A 325 -9.83 6.95 -1.89
C GLY A 325 -10.97 7.70 -1.18
N GLY A 326 -11.79 6.96 -0.46
CA GLY A 326 -12.89 7.53 0.34
C GLY A 326 -12.45 8.18 1.64
N THR A 327 -11.33 7.76 2.25
CA THR A 327 -10.91 8.17 3.61
C THR A 327 -9.61 8.97 3.64
N SER A 328 -8.68 8.66 2.76
CA SER A 328 -7.32 9.20 2.75
C SER A 328 -6.83 9.45 1.33
N THR A 329 -5.73 10.15 1.25
CA THR A 329 -4.92 10.30 0.05
C THR A 329 -3.50 9.84 0.35
N ASP A 330 -2.97 8.97 -0.49
CA ASP A 330 -1.63 8.42 -0.44
C ASP A 330 -0.82 8.96 -1.61
N VAL A 331 0.37 9.50 -1.32
CA VAL A 331 1.26 10.05 -2.35
C VAL A 331 2.63 9.42 -2.26
N SER A 332 3.24 9.11 -3.41
CA SER A 332 4.61 8.61 -3.50
C SER A 332 5.33 9.20 -4.71
N LEU A 333 6.65 9.04 -4.77
CA LEU A 333 7.49 9.56 -5.85
C LEU A 333 8.36 8.44 -6.42
N ALA A 334 8.47 8.41 -7.76
CA ALA A 334 9.43 7.59 -8.47
C ALA A 334 10.27 8.45 -9.41
N ASP A 335 11.58 8.26 -9.36
CA ASP A 335 12.55 8.90 -10.23
C ASP A 335 13.41 7.81 -10.91
N GLY A 336 12.91 7.31 -12.04
CA GLY A 336 13.45 6.12 -12.71
C GLY A 336 13.12 4.80 -12.01
N GLN A 337 12.86 4.83 -10.70
CA GLN A 337 12.45 3.69 -9.87
C GLN A 337 11.61 4.16 -8.70
N ILE A 338 10.79 3.26 -8.16
CA ILE A 338 9.97 3.54 -6.97
C ILE A 338 10.90 3.73 -5.76
N ARG A 339 10.75 4.86 -5.06
CA ARG A 339 11.55 5.13 -3.85
C ARG A 339 11.10 4.25 -2.70
N ARG A 340 12.09 3.67 -2.02
CA ARG A 340 11.89 2.88 -0.81
C ARG A 340 12.56 3.54 0.38
N THR A 341 12.00 3.31 1.55
CA THR A 341 12.54 3.72 2.85
C THR A 341 12.47 2.56 3.82
N SER A 342 13.34 2.55 4.81
CA SER A 342 13.22 1.69 5.98
C SER A 342 12.78 2.47 7.23
N GLU A 343 12.41 3.75 7.07
CA GLU A 343 12.02 4.65 8.16
C GLU A 343 10.52 4.97 8.05
N GLY A 344 9.68 4.07 8.53
CA GLY A 344 8.24 4.27 8.62
C GLY A 344 7.76 4.44 10.05
N SER A 345 6.52 4.91 10.21
CA SER A 345 5.82 4.89 11.48
C SER A 345 4.33 4.65 11.28
N ILE A 346 3.71 3.96 12.24
CA ILE A 346 2.26 3.78 12.31
C ILE A 346 1.81 4.08 13.73
N GLU A 347 0.75 4.88 13.91
CA GLU A 347 0.30 5.35 15.23
C GLU A 347 1.44 5.93 16.09
N GLY A 348 2.42 6.56 15.39
CA GLY A 348 3.61 7.12 16.01
C GLY A 348 4.65 6.09 16.46
N TRP A 349 4.44 4.78 16.28
CA TRP A 349 5.43 3.73 16.54
C TRP A 349 6.32 3.52 15.32
N PRO A 350 7.65 3.54 15.47
CA PRO A 350 8.54 3.30 14.34
C PRO A 350 8.41 1.85 13.85
N VAL A 351 8.40 1.71 12.53
CA VAL A 351 8.41 0.44 11.81
C VAL A 351 9.60 0.47 10.87
N ARG A 352 10.58 -0.39 11.10
CA ARG A 352 11.77 -0.49 10.25
C ARG A 352 11.74 -1.75 9.40
N VAL A 353 10.90 -1.73 8.39
CA VAL A 353 10.91 -2.71 7.30
C VAL A 353 11.04 -1.97 5.97
N PRO A 354 11.59 -2.59 4.93
CA PRO A 354 11.55 -1.98 3.59
C PRO A 354 10.11 -1.67 3.20
N MET A 355 9.83 -0.42 2.85
CA MET A 355 8.51 0.04 2.39
C MET A 355 8.66 1.08 1.30
N ILE A 356 7.65 1.19 0.43
CA ILE A 356 7.57 2.32 -0.48
C ILE A 356 7.43 3.59 0.36
N ASP A 357 8.14 4.64 -0.05
CA ASP A 357 8.09 5.93 0.62
C ASP A 357 6.77 6.63 0.27
N ILE A 358 5.74 6.37 1.08
CA ILE A 358 4.38 6.89 0.92
C ILE A 358 4.09 7.88 2.05
N HIS A 359 3.50 9.01 1.68
CA HIS A 359 2.95 9.96 2.65
C HIS A 359 1.44 9.98 2.55
N THR A 360 0.77 9.76 3.68
CA THR A 360 -0.69 9.67 3.78
C THR A 360 -1.25 10.91 4.46
N VAL A 361 -2.32 11.47 3.90
CA VAL A 361 -3.10 12.55 4.50
C VAL A 361 -4.57 12.16 4.61
N GLY A 362 -5.21 12.53 5.72
CA GLY A 362 -6.64 12.26 5.99
C GLY A 362 -7.57 13.16 5.17
N ALA A 363 -7.38 13.18 3.85
CA ALA A 363 -8.22 13.88 2.88
C ALA A 363 -8.67 12.89 1.83
N GLY A 364 -9.95 12.51 1.82
CA GLY A 364 -10.57 11.60 0.86
C GLY A 364 -11.97 12.06 0.52
N GLY A 365 -12.66 11.34 -0.35
CA GLY A 365 -14.02 11.68 -0.78
C GLY A 365 -15.03 11.77 0.37
N GLY A 366 -14.91 10.92 1.38
CA GLY A 366 -15.74 10.91 2.59
C GLY A 366 -15.28 11.85 3.69
N SER A 367 -14.21 12.64 3.50
CA SER A 367 -13.72 13.57 4.51
C SER A 367 -14.78 14.62 4.83
N ILE A 368 -15.08 14.73 6.14
CA ILE A 368 -16.16 15.57 6.66
C ILE A 368 -15.70 17.02 6.74
N ALA A 369 -16.50 17.93 6.21
CA ALA A 369 -16.34 19.37 6.37
C ALA A 369 -16.99 19.84 7.69
N TRP A 370 -16.31 20.73 8.44
CA TRP A 370 -16.78 21.24 9.72
C TRP A 370 -16.22 22.63 10.03
N ALA A 371 -16.86 23.34 10.94
CA ALA A 371 -16.39 24.64 11.42
C ALA A 371 -15.63 24.44 12.75
N ASP A 372 -14.41 24.95 12.84
CA ASP A 372 -13.66 24.95 14.10
C ASP A 372 -14.21 25.99 15.11
N ALA A 373 -13.62 26.05 16.32
CA ALA A 373 -14.06 26.96 17.36
C ALA A 373 -13.92 28.45 17.00
N ALA A 374 -13.08 28.77 16.03
CA ALA A 374 -12.90 30.13 15.51
C ALA A 374 -13.80 30.42 14.30
N GLY A 375 -14.65 29.50 13.87
CA GLY A 375 -15.52 29.63 12.71
C GLY A 375 -14.81 29.38 11.38
N ALA A 376 -13.58 28.81 11.36
CA ALA A 376 -12.89 28.49 10.13
C ALA A 376 -13.34 27.14 9.57
N LEU A 377 -13.51 27.08 8.23
CA LEU A 377 -13.81 25.84 7.54
C LEU A 377 -12.61 24.87 7.60
N ARG A 378 -12.89 23.65 8.02
CA ARG A 378 -11.97 22.51 8.06
C ARG A 378 -12.53 21.33 7.26
N VAL A 379 -11.64 20.49 6.73
CA VAL A 379 -12.00 19.24 6.04
C VAL A 379 -11.13 18.13 6.60
N GLY A 380 -11.77 17.01 7.04
CA GLY A 380 -11.06 15.93 7.72
C GLY A 380 -10.55 16.30 9.12
N PRO A 381 -9.71 15.47 9.74
CA PRO A 381 -9.30 14.12 9.29
C PRO A 381 -10.43 13.07 9.44
N ARG A 382 -11.57 13.43 10.10
CA ARG A 382 -12.71 12.51 10.23
C ARG A 382 -13.33 12.25 8.87
N SER A 383 -13.68 10.99 8.62
CA SER A 383 -14.38 10.55 7.41
C SER A 383 -15.74 9.96 7.76
N ALA A 384 -16.73 10.14 6.89
CA ALA A 384 -18.02 9.48 6.98
C ALA A 384 -17.94 7.98 6.65
N GLY A 385 -16.81 7.51 6.14
CA GLY A 385 -16.61 6.12 5.76
C GLY A 385 -17.56 5.66 4.64
N SER A 386 -17.88 4.37 4.61
CA SER A 386 -18.90 3.78 3.72
C SER A 386 -20.28 3.74 4.36
N GLU A 387 -20.35 3.71 5.68
CA GLU A 387 -21.54 3.71 6.51
C GLU A 387 -21.36 4.69 7.68
N PRO A 388 -22.27 5.66 7.83
CA PRO A 388 -23.41 5.96 6.95
C PRO A 388 -22.98 6.56 5.59
N GLY A 389 -21.71 6.94 5.38
CA GLY A 389 -21.17 7.51 4.16
C GLY A 389 -21.53 8.99 3.94
N PRO A 390 -21.11 9.58 2.80
CA PRO A 390 -21.54 10.88 2.32
C PRO A 390 -23.05 11.02 2.31
N ALA A 391 -23.57 12.22 2.55
CA ALA A 391 -25.01 12.49 2.58
C ALA A 391 -25.68 12.07 1.26
N CYS A 392 -25.04 12.32 0.13
CA CYS A 392 -25.56 11.98 -1.21
C CYS A 392 -25.68 10.47 -1.47
N TYR A 393 -25.11 9.58 -0.62
CA TYR A 393 -25.29 8.13 -0.78
C TYR A 393 -26.68 7.65 -0.35
N GLY A 394 -27.46 8.48 0.36
CA GLY A 394 -28.81 8.12 0.79
C GLY A 394 -28.86 7.01 1.86
N ARG A 395 -27.76 6.75 2.56
CA ARG A 395 -27.61 5.70 3.58
C ARG A 395 -27.66 6.21 5.01
N GLY A 396 -28.23 7.40 5.22
CA GLY A 396 -28.36 8.03 6.54
C GLY A 396 -27.23 8.96 6.92
N GLY A 397 -26.24 9.19 6.04
CA GLY A 397 -25.21 10.22 6.21
C GLY A 397 -25.86 11.62 6.29
N ARG A 398 -25.36 12.44 7.22
CA ARG A 398 -25.88 13.80 7.45
C ARG A 398 -24.80 14.88 7.40
N GLU A 399 -23.57 14.51 7.53
CA GLU A 399 -22.43 15.44 7.48
C GLU A 399 -22.03 15.73 6.03
N PHE A 400 -21.66 16.98 5.77
CA PHE A 400 -21.24 17.40 4.43
C PHE A 400 -19.81 16.96 4.15
N THR A 401 -19.57 16.26 3.04
CA THR A 401 -18.28 15.67 2.68
C THR A 401 -17.71 16.24 1.39
N VAL A 402 -16.47 15.88 1.05
CA VAL A 402 -15.82 16.20 -0.24
C VAL A 402 -16.62 15.61 -1.42
N THR A 403 -17.18 14.41 -1.28
CA THR A 403 -18.04 13.80 -2.33
C THR A 403 -19.31 14.63 -2.55
N ASP A 404 -19.97 15.08 -1.47
CA ASP A 404 -21.15 15.95 -1.57
C ASP A 404 -20.80 17.27 -2.24
N ALA A 405 -19.62 17.85 -1.93
CA ALA A 405 -19.13 19.08 -2.55
C ALA A 405 -18.89 18.90 -4.06
N ASN A 406 -18.22 17.81 -4.47
CA ASN A 406 -18.01 17.48 -5.89
C ASN A 406 -19.35 17.31 -6.65
N LEU A 407 -20.35 16.66 -6.02
CA LEU A 407 -21.68 16.51 -6.60
C LEU A 407 -22.37 17.86 -6.81
N LEU A 408 -22.36 18.74 -5.80
CA LEU A 408 -22.97 20.07 -5.89
C LEU A 408 -22.29 20.97 -6.94
N LEU A 409 -20.99 20.78 -7.18
CA LEU A 409 -20.22 21.51 -8.18
C LEU A 409 -20.32 20.92 -9.59
N GLY A 410 -21.12 19.87 -9.80
CA GLY A 410 -21.31 19.22 -11.10
C GLY A 410 -20.11 18.40 -11.56
N ARG A 411 -19.17 18.06 -10.65
CA ARG A 411 -17.98 17.23 -10.94
C ARG A 411 -18.30 15.74 -10.92
N LEU A 412 -19.45 15.34 -10.36
CA LEU A 412 -19.99 13.99 -10.37
C LEU A 412 -21.36 13.98 -11.06
N ASP A 413 -21.54 13.01 -11.95
CA ASP A 413 -22.84 12.75 -12.54
C ASP A 413 -23.63 11.81 -11.61
N PRO A 414 -24.80 12.26 -11.08
CA PRO A 414 -25.59 11.47 -10.14
C PRO A 414 -26.11 10.14 -10.73
N GLY A 415 -26.24 10.05 -12.04
CA GLY A 415 -26.75 8.86 -12.73
C GLY A 415 -25.67 7.86 -13.15
N HIS A 416 -24.40 8.26 -13.22
CA HIS A 416 -23.28 7.42 -13.68
C HIS A 416 -22.36 6.93 -12.56
N PHE A 417 -22.67 7.21 -11.30
CA PHE A 417 -21.83 6.78 -10.17
C PHE A 417 -21.79 5.26 -10.07
N LEU A 418 -20.57 4.70 -9.95
CA LEU A 418 -20.30 3.25 -10.00
C LEU A 418 -20.90 2.57 -11.26
N GLY A 419 -20.76 3.20 -12.43
CA GLY A 419 -21.34 2.69 -13.67
C GLY A 419 -22.87 2.65 -13.67
N GLY A 420 -23.52 3.56 -12.93
CA GLY A 420 -24.98 3.64 -12.81
C GLY A 420 -25.59 2.67 -11.78
N ARG A 421 -24.78 1.90 -11.06
CA ARG A 421 -25.26 0.98 -10.01
C ARG A 421 -25.72 1.69 -8.74
N MET A 422 -25.34 2.93 -8.57
CA MET A 422 -25.74 3.76 -7.43
C MET A 422 -26.11 5.17 -7.91
N SER A 423 -27.33 5.62 -7.59
CA SER A 423 -27.75 6.99 -7.84
C SER A 423 -27.43 7.86 -6.64
N LEU A 424 -26.88 9.06 -6.89
CA LEU A 424 -26.56 10.03 -5.84
C LEU A 424 -27.71 11.00 -5.59
N ASP A 425 -28.06 11.20 -4.31
CA ASP A 425 -29.10 12.15 -3.88
C ASP A 425 -28.52 13.56 -3.72
N ILE A 426 -28.73 14.40 -4.74
CA ILE A 426 -28.29 15.78 -4.73
C ILE A 426 -29.04 16.65 -3.68
N ASN A 427 -30.26 16.27 -3.30
CA ASN A 427 -31.02 17.02 -2.29
C ASN A 427 -30.48 16.76 -0.89
N ALA A 428 -30.12 15.50 -0.58
CA ALA A 428 -29.44 15.18 0.66
C ALA A 428 -28.10 15.93 0.80
N ALA A 429 -27.32 16.02 -0.30
CA ALA A 429 -26.09 16.84 -0.32
C ALA A 429 -26.38 18.33 -0.08
N ARG A 430 -27.42 18.91 -0.70
CA ARG A 430 -27.83 20.31 -0.50
C ARG A 430 -28.24 20.58 0.94
N GLU A 431 -29.03 19.70 1.56
CA GLU A 431 -29.42 19.81 2.96
C GLU A 431 -28.23 19.77 3.90
N ALA A 432 -27.28 18.81 3.66
CA ALA A 432 -26.06 18.74 4.44
C ALA A 432 -25.21 20.00 4.30
N ALA A 433 -25.07 20.51 3.07
CA ALA A 433 -24.39 21.79 2.80
C ALA A 433 -25.06 22.96 3.50
N GLY A 434 -26.40 23.07 3.41
CA GLY A 434 -27.16 24.16 4.03
C GLY A 434 -26.91 24.30 5.53
N ARG A 435 -26.99 23.18 6.26
CA ARG A 435 -26.74 23.18 7.72
C ARG A 435 -25.34 23.69 8.13
N LEU A 436 -24.33 23.42 7.32
CA LEU A 436 -22.96 23.89 7.61
C LEU A 436 -22.75 25.31 7.08
N ALA A 437 -23.31 25.63 5.91
CA ALA A 437 -23.25 26.95 5.29
C ALA A 437 -23.87 28.04 6.19
N ASP A 438 -25.05 27.77 6.78
CA ASP A 438 -25.71 28.69 7.73
C ASP A 438 -24.80 29.02 8.93
N ARG A 439 -24.08 28.03 9.45
CA ARG A 439 -23.15 28.24 10.57
C ARG A 439 -21.92 29.06 10.20
N LEU A 440 -21.50 29.03 8.94
CA LEU A 440 -20.33 29.73 8.43
C LEU A 440 -20.69 31.07 7.73
N GLY A 441 -21.98 31.39 7.59
CA GLY A 441 -22.44 32.58 6.85
C GLY A 441 -22.13 32.51 5.35
N LEU A 442 -22.13 31.31 4.76
CA LEU A 442 -21.82 31.08 3.35
C LEU A 442 -23.04 30.60 2.58
N SER A 443 -23.02 30.75 1.25
CA SER A 443 -23.95 29.98 0.42
C SER A 443 -23.51 28.51 0.30
N PRO A 444 -24.41 27.55 0.05
CA PRO A 444 -24.06 26.13 -0.14
C PRO A 444 -23.01 25.90 -1.23
N LEU A 445 -23.06 26.71 -2.32
CA LEU A 445 -22.07 26.60 -3.40
C LEU A 445 -20.71 27.16 -3.00
N ALA A 446 -20.68 28.32 -2.33
CA ALA A 446 -19.42 28.88 -1.80
C ALA A 446 -18.78 27.94 -0.76
N LEU A 447 -19.61 27.25 0.06
CA LEU A 447 -19.15 26.22 0.96
C LEU A 447 -18.53 25.03 0.18
N ALA A 448 -19.21 24.54 -0.86
CA ALA A 448 -18.71 23.42 -1.66
C ALA A 448 -17.35 23.75 -2.32
N GLU A 449 -17.22 24.94 -2.93
CA GLU A 449 -15.94 25.42 -3.47
C GLU A 449 -14.87 25.54 -2.37
N GLY A 450 -15.24 26.03 -1.19
CA GLY A 450 -14.36 26.11 -0.02
C GLY A 450 -13.86 24.75 0.43
N VAL A 451 -14.73 23.74 0.49
CA VAL A 451 -14.39 22.35 0.85
C VAL A 451 -13.37 21.77 -0.13
N ILE A 452 -13.60 21.93 -1.44
CA ILE A 452 -12.64 21.46 -2.45
C ILE A 452 -11.29 22.17 -2.32
N ARG A 453 -11.28 23.48 -2.11
CA ARG A 453 -10.01 24.23 -1.91
C ARG A 453 -9.25 23.75 -0.69
N VAL A 454 -9.92 23.54 0.44
CA VAL A 454 -9.26 23.04 1.68
C VAL A 454 -8.74 21.61 1.49
N ALA A 455 -9.52 20.74 0.86
CA ALA A 455 -9.08 19.38 0.54
C ALA A 455 -7.86 19.39 -0.40
N ASN A 456 -7.90 20.16 -1.49
CA ASN A 456 -6.80 20.28 -2.44
C ASN A 456 -5.55 20.85 -1.77
N ALA A 457 -5.66 21.85 -0.89
CA ALA A 457 -4.50 22.39 -0.16
C ALA A 457 -3.83 21.33 0.76
N ALA A 458 -4.61 20.47 1.41
CA ALA A 458 -4.05 19.37 2.21
C ALA A 458 -3.31 18.34 1.33
N MET A 459 -3.86 18.03 0.15
CA MET A 459 -3.26 17.10 -0.81
C MET A 459 -2.03 17.70 -1.49
N GLU A 460 -2.06 19.00 -1.84
CA GLU A 460 -0.90 19.76 -2.32
C GLU A 460 0.26 19.69 -1.32
N GLN A 461 -0.03 19.93 -0.03
CA GLN A 461 0.98 19.83 1.03
C GLN A 461 1.57 18.41 1.10
N ALA A 462 0.76 17.38 0.98
CA ALA A 462 1.24 15.99 0.96
C ALA A 462 2.21 15.73 -0.21
N ILE A 463 1.90 16.25 -1.40
CA ILE A 463 2.79 16.15 -2.56
C ILE A 463 4.10 16.92 -2.32
N ARG A 464 4.06 18.09 -1.68
CA ARG A 464 5.27 18.86 -1.35
C ARG A 464 6.18 18.12 -0.36
N VAL A 465 5.60 17.39 0.61
CA VAL A 465 6.36 16.58 1.58
C VAL A 465 7.21 15.52 0.87
N ILE A 466 6.67 14.82 -0.14
CA ILE A 466 7.40 13.77 -0.84
C ILE A 466 8.29 14.28 -1.98
N SER A 467 8.11 15.52 -2.43
CA SER A 467 8.88 16.14 -3.51
C SER A 467 9.82 17.22 -2.97
N VAL A 468 9.31 18.40 -2.70
CA VAL A 468 10.11 19.60 -2.35
C VAL A 468 10.94 19.38 -1.08
N GLU A 469 10.34 18.83 -0.01
CA GLU A 469 11.07 18.57 1.25
C GLU A 469 12.15 17.47 1.10
N ARG A 470 12.13 16.74 -0.03
CA ARG A 470 13.10 15.70 -0.36
C ARG A 470 14.05 16.10 -1.50
N GLY A 471 14.05 17.39 -1.88
CA GLY A 471 14.95 17.95 -2.86
C GLY A 471 14.55 17.68 -4.32
N HIS A 472 13.26 17.40 -4.58
CA HIS A 472 12.74 17.21 -5.93
C HIS A 472 11.81 18.35 -6.32
N ASP A 473 11.96 18.88 -7.54
CA ASP A 473 11.03 19.85 -8.13
C ASP A 473 9.84 19.10 -8.75
N PRO A 474 8.60 19.28 -8.25
CA PRO A 474 7.43 18.58 -8.77
C PRO A 474 7.16 18.88 -10.26
N ARG A 475 7.63 20.01 -10.78
CA ARG A 475 7.49 20.40 -12.21
C ARG A 475 8.21 19.46 -13.18
N ASP A 476 9.19 18.73 -12.68
CA ASP A 476 9.96 17.73 -13.46
C ASP A 476 9.27 16.37 -13.55
N PHE A 477 8.13 16.20 -12.88
CA PHE A 477 7.44 14.92 -12.78
C PHE A 477 6.08 14.94 -13.49
N THR A 478 5.62 13.76 -13.87
CA THR A 478 4.23 13.54 -14.33
C THR A 478 3.39 13.13 -13.14
N LEU A 479 2.26 13.80 -12.89
CA LEU A 479 1.31 13.40 -11.87
C LEU A 479 0.47 12.22 -12.37
N VAL A 480 0.40 11.15 -11.59
CA VAL A 480 -0.37 9.93 -11.92
C VAL A 480 -1.46 9.73 -10.87
N PRO A 481 -2.67 10.29 -11.10
CA PRO A 481 -3.78 10.12 -10.17
C PRO A 481 -4.45 8.76 -10.33
N PHE A 482 -4.84 8.18 -9.20
CA PHE A 482 -5.67 6.99 -9.15
C PHE A 482 -6.51 6.95 -7.88
N GLY A 483 -7.19 5.80 -7.60
CA GLY A 483 -8.29 5.77 -6.65
C GLY A 483 -9.57 6.38 -7.23
N GLY A 484 -10.69 6.13 -6.59
CA GLY A 484 -12.01 6.54 -7.12
C GLY A 484 -12.21 8.07 -7.24
N ALA A 485 -11.49 8.85 -6.42
CA ALA A 485 -11.62 10.31 -6.39
C ALA A 485 -10.40 11.05 -7.00
N GLY A 486 -9.24 10.38 -7.13
CA GLY A 486 -8.01 11.01 -7.59
C GLY A 486 -8.12 11.80 -8.90
N PRO A 487 -8.67 11.24 -9.98
CA PRO A 487 -8.80 11.93 -11.26
C PRO A 487 -9.67 13.19 -11.23
N MET A 488 -10.58 13.35 -10.26
CA MET A 488 -11.41 14.57 -10.11
C MET A 488 -10.61 15.78 -9.64
N HIS A 489 -9.55 15.56 -8.87
CA HIS A 489 -8.77 16.62 -8.23
C HIS A 489 -7.43 16.87 -8.91
N ALA A 490 -6.98 15.93 -9.76
CA ALA A 490 -5.62 15.88 -10.26
C ALA A 490 -5.19 17.11 -11.06
N LEU A 491 -6.06 17.65 -11.93
CA LEU A 491 -5.71 18.79 -12.77
C LEU A 491 -5.69 20.11 -11.96
N ASP A 492 -6.55 20.26 -10.95
CA ASP A 492 -6.49 21.37 -10.01
C ASP A 492 -5.16 21.35 -9.20
N LEU A 493 -4.73 20.15 -8.77
CA LEU A 493 -3.46 19.98 -8.06
C LEU A 493 -2.25 20.23 -8.96
N ALA A 494 -2.30 19.76 -10.21
CA ALA A 494 -1.26 20.01 -11.20
C ALA A 494 -1.09 21.52 -11.47
N ASP A 495 -2.20 22.28 -11.50
CA ASP A 495 -2.19 23.73 -11.59
C ASP A 495 -1.52 24.40 -10.41
N ALA A 496 -1.90 24.01 -9.18
CA ALA A 496 -1.34 24.57 -7.95
C ALA A 496 0.16 24.29 -7.77
N LEU A 497 0.62 23.13 -8.26
CA LEU A 497 2.01 22.68 -8.19
C LEU A 497 2.83 23.01 -9.45
N HIS A 498 2.20 23.61 -10.46
CA HIS A 498 2.82 23.88 -11.78
C HIS A 498 3.36 22.63 -12.49
N ILE A 499 2.70 21.48 -12.27
CA ILE A 499 3.02 20.23 -12.95
C ILE A 499 2.45 20.29 -14.37
N GLY A 500 3.32 20.16 -15.37
CA GLY A 500 2.94 20.34 -16.78
C GLY A 500 2.14 19.18 -17.39
N ARG A 501 2.15 18.00 -16.75
CA ARG A 501 1.55 16.79 -17.30
C ARG A 501 0.89 15.92 -16.22
N VAL A 502 -0.28 15.39 -16.58
CA VAL A 502 -1.02 14.41 -15.75
C VAL A 502 -1.34 13.20 -16.62
N LEU A 503 -0.98 12.01 -16.15
CA LEU A 503 -1.31 10.73 -16.80
C LEU A 503 -2.39 10.03 -15.98
N ILE A 504 -3.61 9.95 -16.52
CA ILE A 504 -4.71 9.25 -15.87
C ILE A 504 -4.80 7.83 -16.45
N PRO A 505 -4.52 6.78 -15.65
CA PRO A 505 -4.58 5.41 -16.10
C PRO A 505 -5.95 5.02 -16.69
N ARG A 506 -5.98 3.98 -17.51
CA ARG A 506 -7.23 3.46 -18.09
C ARG A 506 -8.24 3.06 -17.01
N THR A 507 -7.77 2.47 -15.92
CA THR A 507 -8.60 1.95 -14.82
C THR A 507 -8.08 2.46 -13.48
N PRO A 508 -8.24 3.77 -13.19
CA PRO A 508 -7.62 4.38 -12.04
C PRO A 508 -8.19 3.87 -10.71
N GLY A 509 -9.46 3.47 -10.66
CA GLY A 509 -10.11 3.02 -9.44
C GLY A 509 -9.77 1.61 -8.98
N VAL A 510 -9.06 0.81 -9.82
CA VAL A 510 -8.60 -0.56 -9.49
C VAL A 510 -7.07 -0.72 -9.66
N LEU A 511 -6.34 0.38 -9.68
CA LEU A 511 -4.90 0.38 -9.97
C LEU A 511 -4.09 -0.35 -8.89
N SER A 512 -4.52 -0.32 -7.63
CA SER A 512 -3.91 -1.09 -6.56
C SER A 512 -3.98 -2.59 -6.81
N ALA A 513 -5.16 -3.10 -7.22
CA ALA A 513 -5.32 -4.50 -7.58
C ALA A 513 -4.50 -4.88 -8.84
N LEU A 514 -4.38 -3.96 -9.81
CA LEU A 514 -3.49 -4.14 -10.96
C LEU A 514 -2.02 -4.25 -10.53
N GLY A 515 -1.59 -3.41 -9.59
CA GLY A 515 -0.24 -3.46 -9.03
C GLY A 515 0.10 -4.80 -8.40
N LEU A 516 -0.89 -5.47 -7.79
CA LEU A 516 -0.73 -6.83 -7.23
C LEU A 516 -0.47 -7.88 -8.33
N VAL A 517 -1.09 -7.73 -9.50
CA VAL A 517 -0.82 -8.57 -10.67
C VAL A 517 0.60 -8.32 -11.19
N LEU A 518 1.07 -7.09 -11.12
CA LEU A 518 2.34 -6.63 -11.68
C LEU A 518 3.54 -6.81 -10.74
N ALA A 519 3.32 -6.96 -9.43
CA ALA A 519 4.36 -7.04 -8.43
C ALA A 519 5.25 -8.28 -8.60
N ASP A 520 6.55 -8.12 -8.39
CA ASP A 520 7.52 -9.20 -8.35
C ASP A 520 7.63 -9.82 -6.95
N PHE A 521 8.02 -11.07 -6.88
CA PHE A 521 8.29 -11.73 -5.60
C PHE A 521 9.61 -11.21 -5.03
N THR A 522 9.60 -10.68 -3.79
CA THR A 522 10.79 -10.05 -3.22
C THR A 522 11.10 -10.57 -1.83
N VAL A 523 12.39 -10.82 -1.57
CA VAL A 523 12.92 -11.18 -0.27
C VAL A 523 14.06 -10.25 0.09
N ASP A 524 13.88 -9.48 1.16
CA ASP A 524 14.88 -8.58 1.69
C ASP A 524 15.58 -9.18 2.90
N ARG A 525 16.91 -9.02 2.97
CA ARG A 525 17.77 -9.37 4.09
C ARG A 525 18.68 -8.21 4.44
N SER A 526 18.96 -8.03 5.71
CA SER A 526 19.89 -6.99 6.18
C SER A 526 20.79 -7.51 7.30
N ARG A 527 21.92 -6.85 7.48
CA ARG A 527 22.86 -7.12 8.58
C ARG A 527 23.59 -5.85 8.96
N THR A 528 23.64 -5.56 10.25
CA THR A 528 24.45 -4.46 10.80
C THR A 528 25.92 -4.83 10.83
N LEU A 529 26.79 -3.92 10.36
CA LEU A 529 28.26 -4.07 10.30
C LEU A 529 28.98 -3.04 11.15
N MET A 530 28.58 -1.77 11.11
CA MET A 530 29.20 -0.63 11.83
C MET A 530 30.70 -0.49 11.50
N TRP A 531 31.06 -0.54 10.21
CA TRP A 531 32.45 -0.47 9.75
C TRP A 531 32.81 0.95 9.24
N PRO A 532 34.04 1.43 9.51
CA PRO A 532 34.54 2.61 8.79
C PRO A 532 34.66 2.29 7.29
N LEU A 533 33.96 3.06 6.44
CA LEU A 533 33.91 2.76 5.00
C LEU A 533 35.31 2.81 4.35
N ALA A 534 36.13 3.79 4.74
CA ALA A 534 37.49 3.98 4.20
C ALA A 534 38.45 2.82 4.52
N GLU A 535 38.19 2.06 5.59
CA GLU A 535 39.00 0.92 6.02
C GLU A 535 38.43 -0.43 5.53
N THR A 536 37.27 -0.39 4.86
CA THR A 536 36.57 -1.57 4.41
C THR A 536 37.17 -2.05 3.08
N ALA A 537 37.66 -3.28 3.05
CA ALA A 537 38.15 -3.90 1.82
C ALA A 537 36.97 -4.44 0.99
N ALA A 538 37.08 -4.37 -0.33
CA ALA A 538 36.06 -4.84 -1.27
C ALA A 538 35.66 -6.31 -1.05
N ASP A 539 36.62 -7.18 -0.81
CA ASP A 539 36.41 -8.61 -0.54
C ASP A 539 35.75 -8.86 0.83
N ALA A 540 36.03 -8.03 1.83
CA ALA A 540 35.34 -8.11 3.13
C ALA A 540 33.85 -7.71 2.99
N LEU A 541 33.54 -6.69 2.20
CA LEU A 541 32.19 -6.30 1.89
C LEU A 541 31.44 -7.39 1.12
N ALA A 542 32.08 -7.98 0.11
CA ALA A 542 31.53 -9.09 -0.65
C ALA A 542 31.23 -10.31 0.26
N ARG A 543 32.17 -10.67 1.16
CA ARG A 543 31.96 -11.75 2.15
C ARG A 543 30.81 -11.44 3.12
N ALA A 544 30.59 -10.19 3.49
CA ALA A 544 29.48 -9.82 4.37
C ALA A 544 28.12 -9.93 3.65
N ALA A 545 28.05 -9.59 2.35
CA ALA A 545 26.83 -9.64 1.55
C ALA A 545 26.45 -11.07 1.10
N ALA A 546 27.46 -11.92 0.81
CA ALA A 546 27.26 -13.26 0.21
C ALA A 546 26.25 -14.15 0.96
N PRO A 547 26.28 -14.33 2.29
CA PRO A 547 25.31 -15.17 2.99
C PRO A 547 23.88 -14.61 2.93
N LEU A 548 23.71 -13.29 2.90
CA LEU A 548 22.40 -12.64 2.79
C LEU A 548 21.80 -12.85 1.39
N LEU A 549 22.63 -12.70 0.35
CA LEU A 549 22.23 -12.96 -1.02
C LEU A 549 21.88 -14.43 -1.23
N ALA A 550 22.68 -15.36 -0.66
CA ALA A 550 22.41 -16.78 -0.76
C ALA A 550 21.09 -17.17 -0.07
N ASP A 551 20.81 -16.65 1.13
CA ASP A 551 19.56 -16.93 1.84
C ASP A 551 18.36 -16.31 1.11
N ALA A 552 18.47 -15.07 0.64
CA ALA A 552 17.41 -14.40 -0.11
C ALA A 552 17.10 -15.15 -1.42
N ARG A 553 18.15 -15.54 -2.19
CA ARG A 553 18.00 -16.35 -3.42
C ARG A 553 17.33 -17.68 -3.14
N ALA A 554 17.79 -18.40 -2.10
CA ALA A 554 17.20 -19.68 -1.71
C ALA A 554 15.71 -19.55 -1.34
N ALA A 555 15.32 -18.46 -0.70
CA ALA A 555 13.92 -18.18 -0.37
C ALA A 555 13.07 -17.96 -1.63
N VAL A 556 13.57 -17.21 -2.62
CA VAL A 556 12.88 -17.00 -3.92
C VAL A 556 12.81 -18.30 -4.70
N ALA A 557 13.87 -19.11 -4.71
CA ALA A 557 13.88 -20.42 -5.37
C ALA A 557 12.88 -21.40 -4.74
N ARG A 558 12.72 -21.39 -3.40
CA ARG A 558 11.68 -22.19 -2.71
C ARG A 558 10.26 -21.75 -3.08
N ALA A 559 10.05 -20.50 -3.45
CA ALA A 559 8.77 -20.02 -3.97
C ALA A 559 8.49 -20.45 -5.43
N GLY A 560 9.40 -21.21 -6.05
CA GLY A 560 9.23 -21.84 -7.36
C GLY A 560 9.83 -21.08 -8.54
N PHE A 561 10.63 -20.03 -8.30
CA PHE A 561 11.32 -19.29 -9.36
C PHE A 561 12.58 -20.03 -9.83
N ALA A 562 12.76 -20.08 -11.16
CA ALA A 562 13.97 -20.59 -11.76
C ALA A 562 15.14 -19.60 -11.58
N ASP A 563 16.35 -20.09 -11.63
CA ASP A 563 17.56 -19.28 -11.34
C ASP A 563 17.75 -18.08 -12.27
N ASP A 564 17.39 -18.22 -13.53
CA ASP A 564 17.42 -17.14 -14.55
C ASP A 564 16.33 -16.07 -14.35
N ALA A 565 15.29 -16.39 -13.61
CA ALA A 565 14.24 -15.45 -13.21
C ALA A 565 14.56 -14.74 -11.88
N ILE A 566 15.71 -15.03 -11.23
CA ILE A 566 16.09 -14.42 -9.96
C ILE A 566 17.13 -13.32 -10.18
N ARG A 567 16.75 -12.08 -9.88
CA ARG A 567 17.65 -10.93 -9.87
C ARG A 567 18.07 -10.62 -8.44
N LEU A 568 19.36 -10.35 -8.24
CA LEU A 568 19.94 -10.00 -6.95
C LEU A 568 20.37 -8.53 -6.96
N GLU A 569 20.06 -7.84 -5.87
CA GLU A 569 20.45 -6.45 -5.65
C GLU A 569 21.12 -6.32 -4.29
N THR A 570 22.09 -5.40 -4.19
CA THR A 570 22.78 -5.08 -2.95
C THR A 570 22.72 -3.57 -2.71
N ALA A 571 22.57 -3.17 -1.45
CA ALA A 571 22.63 -1.77 -1.06
C ALA A 571 23.34 -1.62 0.29
N LEU A 572 23.84 -0.42 0.58
CA LEU A 572 24.48 -0.05 1.83
C LEU A 572 23.75 1.08 2.51
N ASP A 573 23.56 0.98 3.81
CA ASP A 573 23.18 2.13 4.64
C ASP A 573 24.46 2.81 5.12
N LEU A 574 24.66 4.05 4.67
CA LEU A 574 25.84 4.86 4.97
C LEU A 574 25.44 6.13 5.72
N ARG A 575 26.33 6.59 6.61
CA ARG A 575 26.17 7.88 7.29
C ARG A 575 27.54 8.53 7.51
N TYR A 576 27.57 9.85 7.69
CA TYR A 576 28.75 10.46 8.30
C TYR A 576 28.86 10.01 9.77
N ARG A 577 30.06 9.68 10.21
CA ARG A 577 30.31 9.26 11.59
C ARG A 577 29.77 10.28 12.60
N GLY A 578 28.97 9.81 13.54
CA GLY A 578 28.30 10.66 14.53
C GLY A 578 26.92 11.18 14.11
N GLN A 579 26.46 10.96 12.87
CA GLN A 579 25.06 11.22 12.50
C GLN A 579 24.13 10.12 13.00
N SER A 580 22.87 10.52 13.25
CA SER A 580 21.84 9.58 13.72
C SER A 580 21.07 8.91 12.59
N PHE A 581 21.17 9.42 11.36
CA PHE A 581 20.43 8.92 10.20
C PHE A 581 21.37 8.41 9.12
N GLU A 582 21.01 7.35 8.48
CA GLU A 582 21.69 6.76 7.34
C GLU A 582 20.93 6.99 6.04
N LEU A 583 21.65 7.01 4.91
CA LEU A 583 21.09 6.96 3.57
C LEU A 583 21.42 5.61 2.95
N THR A 584 20.43 4.98 2.36
CA THR A 584 20.61 3.73 1.59
C THR A 584 21.07 4.07 0.17
N VAL A 585 22.21 3.53 -0.23
CA VAL A 585 22.76 3.70 -1.57
C VAL A 585 22.91 2.33 -2.26
N PRO A 586 22.56 2.21 -3.56
CA PRO A 586 22.73 0.96 -4.30
C PRO A 586 24.23 0.64 -4.47
N LEU A 587 24.55 -0.65 -4.50
CA LEU A 587 25.90 -1.16 -4.66
C LEU A 587 25.98 -2.04 -5.92
N ASP A 588 26.43 -1.45 -7.03
CA ASP A 588 26.59 -2.19 -8.31
C ASP A 588 27.91 -2.98 -8.36
N SER A 589 28.88 -2.58 -7.55
CA SER A 589 30.17 -3.29 -7.36
C SER A 589 30.60 -3.17 -5.91
N TYR A 590 31.33 -4.14 -5.41
CA TYR A 590 31.83 -4.11 -4.03
C TYR A 590 33.00 -3.13 -3.84
N ASP A 591 32.92 -1.95 -4.48
CA ASP A 591 33.91 -0.86 -4.33
C ASP A 591 33.43 0.13 -3.25
N PRO A 592 34.05 0.17 -2.06
CA PRO A 592 33.68 1.12 -1.01
C PRO A 592 33.87 2.58 -1.41
N ALA A 593 34.84 2.90 -2.27
CA ALA A 593 35.07 4.26 -2.72
C ALA A 593 33.94 4.74 -3.65
N ALA A 594 33.45 3.86 -4.55
CA ALA A 594 32.28 4.15 -5.38
C ALA A 594 31.02 4.34 -4.53
N ALA A 595 30.81 3.50 -3.50
CA ALA A 595 29.72 3.65 -2.55
C ALA A 595 29.78 5.00 -1.80
N GLY A 596 30.98 5.40 -1.35
CA GLY A 596 31.22 6.70 -0.72
C GLY A 596 30.85 7.89 -1.62
N ARG A 597 31.27 7.87 -2.89
CA ARG A 597 30.89 8.92 -3.87
C ARG A 597 29.37 9.01 -4.06
N ARG A 598 28.69 7.87 -4.18
CA ARG A 598 27.22 7.83 -4.29
C ARG A 598 26.54 8.37 -3.04
N PHE A 599 27.08 8.04 -1.86
CA PHE A 599 26.57 8.57 -0.59
C PHE A 599 26.68 10.10 -0.52
N HIS A 600 27.82 10.67 -0.90
CA HIS A 600 28.00 12.13 -0.91
C HIS A 600 27.00 12.80 -1.85
N ALA A 601 26.80 12.25 -3.06
CA ALA A 601 25.82 12.77 -4.01
C ALA A 601 24.38 12.67 -3.49
N ALA A 602 24.02 11.54 -2.87
CA ALA A 602 22.71 11.35 -2.27
C ALA A 602 22.48 12.29 -1.07
N HIS A 603 23.54 12.55 -0.27
CA HIS A 603 23.45 13.44 0.87
C HIS A 603 23.29 14.91 0.42
N GLU A 604 24.03 15.33 -0.65
CA GLU A 604 23.88 16.65 -1.23
C GLU A 604 22.48 16.86 -1.81
N GLN A 605 21.97 15.89 -2.56
CA GLN A 605 20.59 15.92 -3.08
C GLN A 605 19.54 16.03 -1.96
N ARG A 606 19.72 15.29 -0.88
CA ARG A 606 18.74 15.21 0.22
C ARG A 606 18.77 16.42 1.14
N TYR A 607 19.98 16.94 1.45
CA TYR A 607 20.20 17.94 2.49
C TYR A 607 20.80 19.26 1.98
N GLY A 608 21.11 19.34 0.66
CA GLY A 608 21.71 20.53 0.05
C GLY A 608 23.22 20.69 0.30
N TYR A 609 23.88 19.69 0.92
CA TYR A 609 25.33 19.73 1.14
C TYR A 609 25.92 18.31 1.23
N ALA A 610 27.23 18.22 0.96
CA ALA A 610 28.04 17.03 1.22
C ALA A 610 29.31 17.43 2.02
N ARG A 611 29.91 16.44 2.67
CA ARG A 611 31.16 16.58 3.44
C ARG A 611 32.15 15.49 3.02
N PRO A 612 32.81 15.62 1.83
CA PRO A 612 33.66 14.55 1.26
C PRO A 612 34.83 14.15 2.18
N ASP A 613 35.33 15.07 3.00
CA ASP A 613 36.45 14.84 3.94
C ASP A 613 36.01 14.22 5.27
N ALA A 614 34.70 14.17 5.55
CA ALA A 614 34.18 13.59 6.78
C ALA A 614 34.19 12.05 6.71
N PRO A 615 34.56 11.36 7.81
CA PRO A 615 34.56 9.90 7.84
C PRO A 615 33.15 9.36 7.66
N VAL A 616 33.00 8.38 6.74
CA VAL A 616 31.75 7.67 6.46
C VAL A 616 31.75 6.32 7.16
N GLU A 617 30.63 5.99 7.78
CA GLU A 617 30.39 4.71 8.45
C GLU A 617 29.41 3.87 7.64
N LEU A 618 29.80 2.62 7.33
CA LEU A 618 28.93 1.59 6.79
C LEU A 618 28.14 0.98 7.94
N VAL A 619 26.86 1.26 7.98
CA VAL A 619 25.96 0.83 9.06
C VAL A 619 25.40 -0.55 8.81
N ASN A 620 24.72 -0.75 7.68
CA ASN A 620 24.14 -2.01 7.28
C ASN A 620 24.52 -2.38 5.84
N VAL A 621 24.60 -3.68 5.58
CA VAL A 621 24.53 -4.24 4.23
C VAL A 621 23.13 -4.83 4.04
N ARG A 622 22.55 -4.54 2.86
CA ARG A 622 21.22 -5.02 2.44
C ARG A 622 21.36 -5.89 1.20
N ALA A 623 20.60 -6.97 1.15
CA ALA A 623 20.51 -7.88 0.01
C ALA A 623 19.03 -8.10 -0.31
N THR A 624 18.66 -7.93 -1.58
CA THR A 624 17.31 -8.19 -2.09
C THR A 624 17.40 -9.23 -3.20
N ALA A 625 16.61 -10.28 -3.11
CA ALA A 625 16.38 -11.21 -4.21
C ALA A 625 14.98 -10.98 -4.78
N ILE A 626 14.91 -10.86 -6.10
CA ILE A 626 13.69 -10.54 -6.84
C ILE A 626 13.41 -11.69 -7.80
N GLY A 627 12.34 -12.44 -7.55
CA GLY A 627 11.76 -13.38 -8.51
C GLY A 627 10.92 -12.61 -9.53
N VAL A 628 11.53 -12.38 -10.69
CA VAL A 628 10.90 -11.59 -11.77
C VAL A 628 9.76 -12.40 -12.39
N ARG A 629 8.57 -11.83 -12.40
CA ARG A 629 7.39 -12.44 -12.99
C ARG A 629 7.15 -11.94 -14.41
N PRO A 630 6.65 -12.77 -15.33
CA PRO A 630 6.09 -12.31 -16.59
C PRO A 630 5.01 -11.25 -16.32
N LYS A 631 5.04 -10.15 -17.05
CA LYS A 631 4.01 -9.10 -16.93
C LYS A 631 2.93 -9.30 -18.00
N PRO A 632 1.64 -9.05 -17.67
CA PRO A 632 0.59 -9.06 -18.66
C PRO A 632 0.90 -8.08 -19.80
N ALA A 633 0.67 -8.51 -21.03
CA ALA A 633 0.67 -7.60 -22.17
C ALA A 633 -0.61 -6.77 -22.13
N PHE A 634 -0.46 -5.44 -22.16
CA PHE A 634 -1.61 -4.54 -22.24
C PHE A 634 -2.02 -4.39 -23.71
N PRO A 635 -3.31 -4.66 -24.05
CA PRO A 635 -3.78 -4.53 -25.42
C PRO A 635 -3.70 -3.07 -25.87
N GLN A 636 -3.16 -2.87 -27.07
CA GLN A 636 -3.16 -1.60 -27.77
C GLN A 636 -4.19 -1.67 -28.89
N PRO A 637 -5.41 -1.16 -28.69
CA PRO A 637 -6.40 -1.15 -29.74
C PRO A 637 -5.98 -0.22 -30.88
N PRO A 638 -6.50 -0.42 -32.09
CA PRO A 638 -6.20 0.46 -33.22
C PRO A 638 -6.57 1.90 -32.90
N PRO A 639 -5.82 2.89 -33.44
CA PRO A 639 -6.13 4.29 -33.22
C PRO A 639 -7.49 4.65 -33.81
N ALA A 640 -8.11 5.67 -33.22
CA ALA A 640 -9.33 6.25 -33.74
C ALA A 640 -9.11 6.77 -35.20
N PRO A 641 -10.12 6.74 -36.06
CA PRO A 641 -10.02 7.24 -37.41
C PRO A 641 -9.83 8.78 -37.46
N SER A 642 -10.15 9.47 -36.39
CA SER A 642 -9.93 10.92 -36.23
C SER A 642 -9.67 11.24 -34.76
N ALA A 643 -9.14 12.46 -34.50
CA ALA A 643 -8.95 12.95 -33.14
C ALA A 643 -10.28 13.41 -32.46
N ASP A 644 -11.38 13.44 -33.18
CA ASP A 644 -12.69 13.91 -32.70
C ASP A 644 -13.31 12.93 -31.68
N PRO A 645 -13.50 13.33 -30.39
CA PRO A 645 -14.04 12.45 -29.36
C PRO A 645 -15.57 12.39 -29.33
N ARG A 646 -16.31 13.14 -30.22
CA ARG A 646 -17.77 13.20 -30.21
C ARG A 646 -18.46 11.83 -30.29
N PRO A 647 -17.92 10.77 -30.93
CA PRO A 647 -18.52 9.44 -30.84
C PRO A 647 -18.59 8.86 -29.42
N ALA A 648 -17.76 9.35 -28.52
CA ALA A 648 -17.76 8.95 -27.11
C ALA A 648 -18.54 9.90 -26.20
N GLN A 649 -19.09 11.01 -26.74
CA GLN A 649 -19.89 11.96 -25.95
C GLN A 649 -21.26 11.36 -25.68
N VAL A 650 -21.63 11.28 -24.39
CA VAL A 650 -22.89 10.72 -23.91
C VAL A 650 -23.83 11.78 -23.33
N GLY A 651 -23.37 13.02 -23.16
CA GLY A 651 -24.17 14.10 -22.62
C GLY A 651 -23.42 15.41 -22.43
N GLU A 652 -24.07 16.30 -21.73
CA GLU A 652 -23.51 17.58 -21.29
C GLU A 652 -23.94 17.87 -19.85
N THR A 653 -23.13 18.57 -19.10
CA THR A 653 -23.42 19.02 -17.74
C THR A 653 -22.91 20.45 -17.52
N ARG A 654 -23.28 21.05 -16.41
CA ARG A 654 -22.71 22.34 -15.97
C ARG A 654 -21.68 22.08 -14.88
N LEU A 655 -20.48 22.56 -15.08
CA LEU A 655 -19.36 22.39 -14.17
C LEU A 655 -19.00 23.74 -13.53
N ALA A 656 -18.98 23.78 -12.19
CA ALA A 656 -18.54 24.99 -11.49
C ALA A 656 -17.01 25.14 -11.60
N VAL A 657 -16.57 26.28 -12.18
CA VAL A 657 -15.15 26.65 -12.31
C VAL A 657 -15.00 28.14 -12.08
N GLY A 658 -14.29 28.53 -11.00
CA GLY A 658 -13.99 29.93 -10.73
C GLY A 658 -15.23 30.84 -10.59
N GLY A 659 -16.33 30.32 -10.04
CA GLY A 659 -17.62 31.05 -9.90
C GLY A 659 -18.49 31.06 -11.16
N ALA A 660 -18.00 30.56 -12.31
CA ALA A 660 -18.76 30.38 -13.54
C ALA A 660 -19.29 28.95 -13.66
N TRP A 661 -20.30 28.75 -14.52
CA TRP A 661 -20.92 27.44 -14.77
C TRP A 661 -20.91 27.12 -16.27
N PRO A 662 -19.73 26.95 -16.89
CA PRO A 662 -19.66 26.58 -18.29
C PRO A 662 -20.31 25.19 -18.54
N VAL A 663 -20.83 25.02 -19.76
CA VAL A 663 -21.27 23.72 -20.24
C VAL A 663 -20.05 22.86 -20.48
N ALA A 664 -20.02 21.65 -19.92
CA ALA A 664 -18.98 20.66 -20.05
C ALA A 664 -19.52 19.43 -20.80
N ALA A 665 -18.82 18.97 -21.82
CA ALA A 665 -19.14 17.72 -22.49
C ALA A 665 -18.86 16.53 -21.55
N VAL A 666 -19.73 15.52 -21.57
CA VAL A 666 -19.60 14.28 -20.81
C VAL A 666 -19.25 13.14 -21.75
N TYR A 667 -18.12 12.52 -21.56
CA TYR A 667 -17.60 11.40 -22.36
C TYR A 667 -17.62 10.10 -21.59
N GLU A 668 -18.04 9.01 -22.24
CA GLU A 668 -17.91 7.66 -21.71
C GLU A 668 -16.51 7.10 -22.01
N ARG A 669 -15.79 6.76 -20.93
CA ARG A 669 -14.40 6.30 -21.01
C ARG A 669 -14.20 5.08 -21.92
N ALA A 670 -15.15 4.13 -21.88
CA ALA A 670 -15.10 2.89 -22.65
C ALA A 670 -15.18 3.10 -24.17
N LEU A 671 -15.71 4.25 -24.60
CA LEU A 671 -15.85 4.62 -26.01
C LEU A 671 -14.66 5.43 -26.55
N LEU A 672 -13.74 5.85 -25.69
CA LEU A 672 -12.57 6.59 -26.09
C LEU A 672 -11.51 5.64 -26.65
N LEU A 673 -10.99 5.97 -27.85
CA LEU A 673 -9.96 5.23 -28.55
C LEU A 673 -8.62 6.01 -28.59
N PRO A 674 -7.49 5.31 -28.80
CA PRO A 674 -6.20 5.99 -28.94
C PRO A 674 -6.24 7.08 -30.03
N GLY A 675 -5.74 8.25 -29.71
CA GLY A 675 -5.73 9.40 -30.61
C GLY A 675 -6.87 10.38 -30.44
N HIS A 676 -7.97 10.04 -29.74
CA HIS A 676 -9.00 11.04 -29.40
C HIS A 676 -8.39 12.18 -28.56
N GLU A 677 -8.84 13.41 -28.83
CA GLU A 677 -8.41 14.61 -28.09
C GLU A 677 -9.64 15.29 -27.49
N LEU A 678 -9.61 15.52 -26.18
CA LEU A 678 -10.64 16.18 -25.40
C LEU A 678 -10.15 17.57 -24.98
N VAL A 679 -11.02 18.56 -25.03
CA VAL A 679 -10.73 19.92 -24.58
C VAL A 679 -11.66 20.26 -23.43
N GLY A 680 -11.10 20.79 -22.32
CA GLY A 680 -11.89 21.25 -21.18
C GLY A 680 -12.68 22.55 -21.47
N PRO A 681 -13.85 22.77 -20.82
CA PRO A 681 -14.36 21.92 -19.73
C PRO A 681 -15.01 20.63 -20.20
N ALA A 682 -14.65 19.51 -19.59
CA ALA A 682 -15.22 18.20 -19.89
C ALA A 682 -15.20 17.27 -18.66
N LEU A 683 -16.10 16.29 -18.65
CA LEU A 683 -16.05 15.15 -17.75
C LEU A 683 -15.82 13.86 -18.53
N VAL A 684 -15.01 12.97 -17.98
CA VAL A 684 -14.91 11.60 -18.48
C VAL A 684 -15.42 10.68 -17.38
N VAL A 685 -16.55 10.02 -17.64
CA VAL A 685 -17.21 9.12 -16.70
C VAL A 685 -16.81 7.68 -17.00
N GLN A 686 -16.64 6.90 -15.96
CA GLN A 686 -16.36 5.45 -16.01
C GLN A 686 -16.84 4.77 -14.74
N GLU A 687 -16.86 3.43 -14.74
CA GLU A 687 -17.37 2.65 -13.62
C GLU A 687 -16.65 2.92 -12.30
N ASP A 688 -15.35 3.09 -12.34
CA ASP A 688 -14.46 3.11 -11.17
C ASP A 688 -13.97 4.52 -10.77
N ALA A 689 -14.16 5.54 -11.64
CA ALA A 689 -13.75 6.92 -11.36
C ALA A 689 -14.43 7.94 -12.27
N THR A 690 -14.31 9.22 -11.95
CA THR A 690 -14.67 10.35 -12.83
C THR A 690 -13.45 11.27 -12.98
N THR A 691 -13.12 11.63 -14.22
CA THR A 691 -12.09 12.62 -14.54
C THR A 691 -12.70 13.97 -14.85
N VAL A 692 -12.21 15.03 -14.22
CA VAL A 692 -12.57 16.42 -14.51
C VAL A 692 -11.47 17.07 -15.33
N ILE A 693 -11.80 17.57 -16.52
CA ILE A 693 -10.89 18.33 -17.37
C ILE A 693 -11.37 19.80 -17.33
N PRO A 694 -10.69 20.68 -16.57
CA PRO A 694 -11.09 22.09 -16.47
C PRO A 694 -10.74 22.87 -17.74
N PRO A 695 -11.26 24.09 -17.93
CA PRO A 695 -10.84 24.99 -19.01
C PRO A 695 -9.31 25.20 -18.99
N GLY A 696 -8.71 25.32 -20.17
CA GLY A 696 -7.26 25.50 -20.31
C GLY A 696 -6.46 24.18 -20.29
N TRP A 697 -7.12 23.04 -20.10
CA TRP A 697 -6.53 21.73 -20.23
C TRP A 697 -7.07 20.98 -21.45
N ARG A 698 -6.23 20.12 -22.00
CA ARG A 698 -6.60 19.15 -23.02
C ARG A 698 -6.09 17.78 -22.61
N ALA A 699 -6.80 16.74 -22.99
CA ALA A 699 -6.41 15.36 -22.76
C ALA A 699 -6.35 14.62 -24.10
N ARG A 700 -5.31 13.82 -24.31
CA ARG A 700 -5.19 12.92 -25.43
C ARG A 700 -5.17 11.46 -24.95
N VAL A 701 -5.88 10.60 -25.64
CA VAL A 701 -5.86 9.16 -25.37
C VAL A 701 -4.59 8.56 -25.98
N ASP A 702 -3.74 7.91 -25.16
CA ASP A 702 -2.53 7.23 -25.62
C ASP A 702 -2.81 5.83 -26.17
N ALA A 703 -1.76 5.11 -26.63
CA ALA A 703 -1.88 3.76 -27.18
C ALA A 703 -2.38 2.71 -26.17
N TRP A 704 -2.22 2.93 -24.88
CA TRP A 704 -2.66 2.06 -23.78
C TRP A 704 -3.98 2.52 -23.17
N LEU A 705 -4.67 3.45 -23.84
CA LEU A 705 -5.92 4.05 -23.37
C LEU A 705 -5.77 4.89 -22.09
N ASN A 706 -4.60 5.40 -21.74
CA ASN A 706 -4.49 6.40 -20.69
C ASN A 706 -4.92 7.78 -21.23
N LEU A 707 -5.33 8.70 -20.34
CA LEU A 707 -5.49 10.11 -20.69
C LEU A 707 -4.22 10.85 -20.32
N VAL A 708 -3.50 11.35 -21.31
CA VAL A 708 -2.39 12.26 -21.12
C VAL A 708 -2.93 13.68 -21.18
N CYS A 709 -2.99 14.33 -20.03
CA CYS A 709 -3.52 15.68 -19.90
C CYS A 709 -2.36 16.69 -19.86
N GLU A 710 -2.44 17.76 -20.67
CA GLU A 710 -1.47 18.85 -20.73
C GLU A 710 -2.19 20.21 -20.81
N ARG A 711 -1.53 21.27 -20.33
CA ARG A 711 -2.05 22.61 -20.50
C ARG A 711 -2.10 23.01 -21.97
N SER A 712 -3.17 23.67 -22.39
CA SER A 712 -3.29 24.27 -23.71
C SER A 712 -2.27 25.41 -23.84
N ARG A 713 -1.46 25.40 -24.89
CA ARG A 713 -0.38 26.39 -25.10
C ARG A 713 -0.86 27.84 -25.36
N HIS A 714 -2.19 28.08 -25.32
CA HIS A 714 -2.81 29.37 -25.64
C HIS A 714 -3.99 29.70 -24.70
N ALA A 715 -3.84 29.53 -23.38
CA ALA A 715 -4.82 30.03 -22.41
C ALA A 715 -4.20 31.15 -21.56
#